data_86378f80dd66f539b1ff17cdc95ba21c
#
_entry.id   86378f80dd66f539b1ff17cdc95ba21c
#
_cell.length_a   1.000
_cell.length_b   1.000
_cell.length_c   1.000
_cell.angle_alpha   90.00
_cell.angle_beta   90.00
_cell.angle_gamma   90.00
#
_symmetry.space_group_name_H-M   'P 1'
#
loop_
_entity.id
_entity.type
_entity.pdbx_description
1 polymer ?
#
loop_
_entity_poly.entity_id
_entity_poly.type
_entity_poly.pdbx_seq_one_letter_code
_entity_poly.pdbx_strand_id
1 'polypeptide(L)'
;MRTKFYLPFIALALMATSCNSKKEAEQKGGIRLANLDQTANPRDDFYQYACGGWMKANPLTDEYSRFGSFDQLAENNRTQIKSLIEELAKQQAQPGSVAQKVGDLYNIAMDSTKLNADGVAPIKGYLDQLAAIEDRGVLSQKVATMHRDGFGPFFGLYVGADEMNSSMNIAQLYQGGLSLGEREYYLDNDDHTKEIRAKFEEHVAKMFQLAGFTTDEAQKAAANVMKVETRLAENSKSAVELRDPYANYNKITVAQLKKEVPEINWDVYFTTIGLKDLQDVNVGQMGEIKTVADLLKKEDLNVLKSYLQWNVINAASSYLSDAFVAQNFDFYGKTLSGRKEMQPRWKRAVGTVNGVLGEAVGQMYTEKYFPAAAKERMTKLVANLQKALGERIQGLEWMSEPTKEKALEKLATFHGKRGYPDKWKDYSALEIKDDSYWANIERANEWDYNEMIAKAGKPVDKDEWLMTPQTVNAYYNPTTNEICFPAAILQPPFFDMNADDAMNYGAIGVVIGHEMTHGFDDQGRQYDKDGNLKDWWTEEDAKKFEERAQVMVNFFDSIEVAPGVHANGSLTLGENIADHGGLQVSFQAFKNATEAAPLEIVDGFTPEQRFFLAYANVWAGNIRPEEILRLTKLDPHSLGKWRVDGALPHIQNWYEAFKITEQDSMFVPK
;
A
#
# COMPACT_ATOMS: atom_id res chain seq x y z
N MET A 1 -10.89 6.36 90.17
CA MET A 1 -10.31 7.65 89.72
C MET A 1 -10.10 7.59 88.21
N ARG A 2 -10.84 8.37 87.47
CA ARG A 2 -10.75 8.45 86.01
C ARG A 2 -9.74 9.50 85.63
N THR A 3 -8.72 9.13 84.85
CA THR A 3 -7.81 10.07 84.28
C THR A 3 -7.99 10.07 82.77
N LYS A 4 -8.48 11.19 82.26
CA LYS A 4 -8.63 11.44 80.81
C LYS A 4 -7.30 11.92 80.23
N PHE A 5 -6.80 11.22 79.20
CA PHE A 5 -5.73 11.72 78.33
C PHE A 5 -6.31 12.37 77.10
N TYR A 6 -6.00 13.63 76.90
CA TYR A 6 -6.24 14.38 75.67
C TYR A 6 -5.08 14.14 74.73
N LEU A 7 -5.36 13.66 73.53
CA LEU A 7 -4.42 13.68 72.38
C LEU A 7 -4.73 14.90 71.51
N PRO A 8 -3.74 15.66 71.09
CA PRO A 8 -3.97 16.74 70.11
C PRO A 8 -4.08 16.16 68.71
N PHE A 9 -5.12 16.54 67.98
CA PHE A 9 -5.29 16.33 66.56
C PHE A 9 -4.28 17.20 65.82
N ILE A 10 -3.28 16.58 65.18
CA ILE A 10 -2.46 17.22 64.13
C ILE A 10 -3.20 17.04 62.82
N ALA A 11 -3.79 18.10 62.32
CA ALA A 11 -4.38 18.14 60.98
C ALA A 11 -3.25 18.16 59.94
N LEU A 12 -2.97 17.03 59.35
CA LEU A 12 -2.09 16.95 58.16
C LEU A 12 -2.90 17.44 56.96
N ALA A 13 -2.65 18.66 56.52
CA ALA A 13 -3.15 19.18 55.26
C ALA A 13 -2.46 18.44 54.11
N LEU A 14 -3.13 17.41 53.57
CA LEU A 14 -2.79 16.84 52.30
C LEU A 14 -3.08 17.88 51.21
N MET A 15 -2.04 18.57 50.76
CA MET A 15 -2.10 19.26 49.47
C MET A 15 -2.22 18.21 48.39
N ALA A 16 -3.44 17.92 47.99
CA ALA A 16 -3.71 17.29 46.73
C ALA A 16 -3.30 18.25 45.63
N THR A 17 -2.08 18.09 45.10
CA THR A 17 -1.75 18.60 43.77
C THR A 17 -2.64 17.84 42.77
N SER A 18 -3.81 18.40 42.51
CA SER A 18 -4.57 18.01 41.34
C SER A 18 -3.74 18.38 40.12
N CYS A 19 -3.10 17.38 39.52
CA CYS A 19 -2.74 17.46 38.13
C CYS A 19 -4.05 17.65 37.36
N ASN A 20 -4.43 18.90 37.15
CA ASN A 20 -5.32 19.28 36.10
C ASN A 20 -4.63 18.95 34.77
N SER A 21 -4.70 17.71 34.33
CA SER A 21 -4.70 17.46 32.92
C SER A 21 -5.98 18.13 32.41
N LYS A 22 -5.86 19.38 31.98
CA LYS A 22 -6.82 19.96 31.08
C LYS A 22 -6.82 19.02 29.85
N LYS A 23 -7.81 18.11 29.78
CA LYS A 23 -8.32 17.67 28.52
C LYS A 23 -8.74 18.98 27.86
N GLU A 24 -7.95 19.48 26.92
CA GLU A 24 -8.43 20.50 26.01
C GLU A 24 -9.71 19.91 25.42
N ALA A 25 -10.83 20.51 25.76
CA ALA A 25 -12.08 20.18 25.12
C ALA A 25 -11.83 20.46 23.64
N GLU A 26 -11.82 19.42 22.79
CA GLU A 26 -11.70 19.59 21.36
C GLU A 26 -12.83 20.52 20.94
N GLN A 27 -12.47 21.74 20.52
CA GLN A 27 -13.47 22.69 20.05
C GLN A 27 -14.07 22.12 18.77
N LYS A 28 -15.38 21.99 18.74
CA LYS A 28 -16.12 21.57 17.55
C LYS A 28 -15.75 22.50 16.39
N GLY A 29 -15.16 21.94 15.33
CA GLY A 29 -14.73 22.70 14.16
C GLY A 29 -13.42 23.44 14.26
N GLY A 30 -12.74 23.37 15.42
CA GLY A 30 -11.40 23.96 15.60
C GLY A 30 -10.29 23.08 15.02
N ILE A 31 -9.22 23.73 14.57
CA ILE A 31 -7.97 23.08 14.21
C ILE A 31 -7.06 23.00 15.46
N ARG A 32 -6.11 22.04 15.46
CA ARG A 32 -5.07 22.02 16.49
C ARG A 32 -4.03 23.08 16.16
N LEU A 33 -4.11 24.24 16.82
CA LEU A 33 -3.19 25.37 16.59
C LEU A 33 -1.71 24.99 16.80
N ALA A 34 -1.45 24.04 17.68
CA ALA A 34 -0.10 23.51 17.91
C ALA A 34 0.50 22.78 16.68
N ASN A 35 -0.30 22.35 15.74
CA ASN A 35 0.16 21.74 14.48
C ASN A 35 0.73 22.77 13.50
N LEU A 36 0.38 24.04 13.66
CA LEU A 36 0.80 25.12 12.78
C LEU A 36 2.23 25.59 13.09
N ASP A 37 2.92 26.02 12.05
CA ASP A 37 4.09 26.88 12.16
C ASP A 37 3.70 28.30 11.74
N GLN A 38 3.36 29.13 12.72
CA GLN A 38 2.92 30.51 12.46
C GLN A 38 4.05 31.43 11.98
N THR A 39 5.29 30.97 11.96
CA THR A 39 6.43 31.73 11.40
C THR A 39 6.55 31.55 9.88
N ALA A 40 5.93 30.52 9.31
CA ALA A 40 5.87 30.29 7.88
C ALA A 40 4.75 31.09 7.22
N ASN A 41 4.98 31.56 6.00
CA ASN A 41 3.94 32.21 5.21
C ASN A 41 3.13 31.15 4.45
N PRO A 42 1.80 31.04 4.68
CA PRO A 42 0.97 30.03 4.02
C PRO A 42 0.89 30.15 2.50
N ARG A 43 1.32 31.28 1.93
CA ARG A 43 1.34 31.55 0.49
C ARG A 43 2.65 31.17 -0.18
N ASP A 44 3.70 30.92 0.62
CA ASP A 44 5.02 30.54 0.14
C ASP A 44 5.34 29.05 0.39
N ASP A 45 4.88 28.51 1.53
CA ASP A 45 4.97 27.09 1.89
C ASP A 45 3.79 26.72 2.77
N PHE A 46 2.71 26.28 2.16
CA PHE A 46 1.48 25.94 2.88
C PHE A 46 1.64 24.71 3.75
N TYR A 47 2.39 23.71 3.27
CA TYR A 47 2.67 22.51 4.03
C TYR A 47 3.44 22.82 5.33
N GLN A 48 4.49 23.64 5.24
CA GLN A 48 5.22 24.06 6.45
C GLN A 48 4.32 24.85 7.40
N TYR A 49 3.51 25.78 6.89
CA TYR A 49 2.57 26.54 7.71
C TYR A 49 1.57 25.65 8.44
N ALA A 50 0.92 24.74 7.73
CA ALA A 50 -0.13 23.89 8.27
C ALA A 50 0.38 22.75 9.17
N CYS A 51 1.57 22.22 8.90
CA CYS A 51 2.09 20.98 9.48
C CYS A 51 3.38 21.16 10.28
N GLY A 52 4.02 22.31 10.25
CA GLY A 52 5.35 22.52 10.84
C GLY A 52 5.41 22.26 12.35
N GLY A 53 4.37 22.64 13.09
CA GLY A 53 4.24 22.33 14.51
C GLY A 53 4.10 20.84 14.78
N TRP A 54 3.28 20.14 13.97
CA TRP A 54 3.12 18.70 14.06
C TRP A 54 4.44 17.97 13.78
N MET A 55 5.14 18.36 12.71
CA MET A 55 6.44 17.75 12.34
C MET A 55 7.48 17.93 13.44
N LYS A 56 7.53 19.11 14.07
CA LYS A 56 8.42 19.39 15.19
C LYS A 56 8.09 18.57 16.43
N ALA A 57 6.80 18.35 16.71
CA ALA A 57 6.33 17.58 17.85
C ALA A 57 6.49 16.05 17.64
N ASN A 58 6.63 15.59 16.39
CA ASN A 58 6.72 14.18 16.03
C ASN A 58 7.99 13.91 15.19
N PRO A 59 9.19 14.08 15.77
CA PRO A 59 10.42 13.77 15.06
C PRO A 59 10.48 12.26 14.75
N LEU A 60 11.21 11.90 13.69
CA LEU A 60 11.42 10.50 13.32
C LEU A 60 12.15 9.75 14.43
N THR A 61 11.53 8.66 14.89
CA THR A 61 12.21 7.66 15.72
C THR A 61 13.06 6.73 14.87
N ASP A 62 13.97 6.00 15.48
CA ASP A 62 14.94 5.17 14.77
C ASP A 62 14.31 4.00 14.01
N GLU A 63 13.11 3.57 14.40
CA GLU A 63 12.39 2.47 13.72
C GLU A 63 11.65 2.89 12.45
N TYR A 64 11.54 4.20 12.17
CA TYR A 64 10.77 4.70 11.01
C TYR A 64 11.66 5.34 9.94
N SER A 65 11.39 5.04 8.67
CA SER A 65 11.92 5.76 7.51
C SER A 65 11.11 7.02 7.21
N ARG A 66 9.83 6.98 7.49
CA ARG A 66 8.89 8.11 7.49
C ARG A 66 7.87 7.92 8.61
N PHE A 67 7.34 9.01 9.13
CA PHE A 67 6.28 8.99 10.12
C PHE A 67 5.37 10.19 9.92
N GLY A 68 4.10 9.94 9.67
CA GLY A 68 3.08 10.94 9.43
C GLY A 68 1.76 10.63 10.12
N SER A 69 0.72 11.38 9.78
CA SER A 69 -0.62 11.19 10.34
C SER A 69 -1.17 9.78 10.09
N PHE A 70 -0.91 9.19 8.92
CA PHE A 70 -1.25 7.80 8.61
C PHE A 70 -0.56 6.82 9.55
N ASP A 71 0.73 7.01 9.78
CA ASP A 71 1.53 6.12 10.63
C ASP A 71 1.12 6.24 12.11
N GLN A 72 0.79 7.45 12.56
CA GLN A 72 0.30 7.68 13.92
C GLN A 72 -1.01 6.93 14.17
N LEU A 73 -1.95 7.00 13.23
CA LEU A 73 -3.21 6.25 13.32
C LEU A 73 -2.97 4.74 13.23
N ALA A 74 -2.07 4.30 12.34
CA ALA A 74 -1.70 2.90 12.21
C ALA A 74 -1.04 2.35 13.49
N GLU A 75 -0.22 3.14 14.20
CA GLU A 75 0.35 2.76 15.50
C GLU A 75 -0.74 2.60 16.57
N ASN A 76 -1.70 3.51 16.63
CA ASN A 76 -2.84 3.38 17.54
C ASN A 76 -3.64 2.11 17.27
N ASN A 77 -3.93 1.82 16.00
CA ASN A 77 -4.62 0.60 15.59
C ASN A 77 -3.81 -0.65 15.93
N ARG A 78 -2.50 -0.62 15.72
CA ARG A 78 -1.60 -1.74 16.03
C ARG A 78 -1.62 -2.07 17.53
N THR A 79 -1.64 -1.06 18.37
CA THR A 79 -1.75 -1.23 19.83
C THR A 79 -3.09 -1.88 20.21
N GLN A 80 -4.19 -1.47 19.58
CA GLN A 80 -5.51 -2.07 19.79
C GLN A 80 -5.54 -3.53 19.31
N ILE A 81 -5.00 -3.81 18.13
CA ILE A 81 -4.89 -5.16 17.56
C ILE A 81 -3.99 -6.05 18.43
N LYS A 82 -2.85 -5.53 18.91
CA LYS A 82 -2.00 -6.23 19.87
C LYS A 82 -2.78 -6.71 21.09
N SER A 83 -3.60 -5.85 21.68
CA SER A 83 -4.39 -6.19 22.84
C SER A 83 -5.37 -7.33 22.55
N LEU A 84 -6.02 -7.32 21.39
CA LEU A 84 -6.93 -8.40 20.95
C LEU A 84 -6.18 -9.73 20.78
N ILE A 85 -5.02 -9.69 20.10
CA ILE A 85 -4.22 -10.88 19.82
C ILE A 85 -3.65 -11.48 21.11
N GLU A 86 -3.10 -10.66 22.00
CA GLU A 86 -2.51 -11.13 23.26
C GLU A 86 -3.55 -11.69 24.22
N GLU A 87 -4.78 -11.21 24.18
CA GLU A 87 -5.88 -11.79 24.92
C GLU A 87 -6.16 -13.24 24.47
N LEU A 88 -6.18 -13.47 23.14
CA LEU A 88 -6.35 -14.82 22.59
C LEU A 88 -5.12 -15.72 22.84
N ALA A 89 -3.92 -15.17 22.74
CA ALA A 89 -2.66 -15.90 22.94
C ALA A 89 -2.48 -16.47 24.36
N LYS A 90 -3.18 -15.91 25.34
CA LYS A 90 -3.19 -16.38 26.74
C LYS A 90 -4.25 -17.44 27.02
N GLN A 91 -5.18 -17.67 26.11
CA GLN A 91 -6.27 -18.61 26.28
C GLN A 91 -5.87 -20.02 25.86
N GLN A 92 -6.43 -21.02 26.52
CA GLN A 92 -6.47 -22.39 26.02
C GLN A 92 -7.63 -22.49 25.02
N ALA A 93 -7.38 -22.12 23.80
CA ALA A 93 -8.41 -22.12 22.79
C ALA A 93 -8.66 -23.52 22.21
N GLN A 94 -9.89 -23.74 21.74
CA GLN A 94 -10.27 -25.00 21.10
C GLN A 94 -9.45 -25.17 19.81
N PRO A 95 -8.84 -26.35 19.59
CA PRO A 95 -8.09 -26.63 18.35
C PRO A 95 -8.91 -26.34 17.09
N GLY A 96 -8.30 -25.70 16.11
CA GLY A 96 -8.93 -25.31 14.85
C GLY A 96 -9.80 -24.05 14.90
N SER A 97 -10.02 -23.46 16.08
CA SER A 97 -10.72 -22.18 16.21
C SER A 97 -9.87 -21.00 15.73
N VAL A 98 -10.51 -19.90 15.37
CA VAL A 98 -9.81 -18.63 15.04
C VAL A 98 -8.92 -18.19 16.23
N ALA A 99 -9.43 -18.34 17.47
CA ALA A 99 -8.67 -17.99 18.66
C ALA A 99 -7.37 -18.80 18.78
N GLN A 100 -7.40 -20.10 18.51
CA GLN A 100 -6.20 -20.94 18.49
C GLN A 100 -5.23 -20.48 17.40
N LYS A 101 -5.72 -20.26 16.18
CA LYS A 101 -4.86 -19.86 15.04
C LYS A 101 -4.16 -18.54 15.30
N VAL A 102 -4.90 -17.53 15.75
CA VAL A 102 -4.36 -16.19 16.07
C VAL A 102 -3.36 -16.27 17.22
N GLY A 103 -3.74 -16.90 18.32
CA GLY A 103 -2.91 -17.00 19.53
C GLY A 103 -1.61 -17.78 19.28
N ASP A 104 -1.72 -18.95 18.66
CA ASP A 104 -0.56 -19.81 18.42
C ASP A 104 0.42 -19.18 17.40
N LEU A 105 -0.08 -18.59 16.33
CA LEU A 105 0.80 -17.91 15.35
C LEU A 105 1.55 -16.73 16.00
N TYR A 106 0.90 -15.97 16.85
CA TYR A 106 1.55 -14.91 17.61
C TYR A 106 2.63 -15.45 18.54
N ASN A 107 2.33 -16.49 19.32
CA ASN A 107 3.29 -17.09 20.24
C ASN A 107 4.49 -17.69 19.51
N ILE A 108 4.27 -18.35 18.37
CA ILE A 108 5.36 -18.89 17.51
C ILE A 108 6.24 -17.76 16.99
N ALA A 109 5.64 -16.66 16.53
CA ALA A 109 6.37 -15.49 16.04
C ALA A 109 7.20 -14.79 17.14
N MET A 110 6.76 -14.88 18.39
CA MET A 110 7.43 -14.29 19.55
C MET A 110 8.56 -15.17 20.13
N ASP A 111 8.59 -16.46 19.80
CA ASP A 111 9.58 -17.42 20.37
C ASP A 111 10.94 -17.33 19.69
N SER A 112 11.71 -16.30 20.06
CA SER A 112 13.07 -16.09 19.55
C SER A 112 14.04 -17.23 19.91
N THR A 113 13.84 -17.91 21.04
CA THR A 113 14.69 -19.02 21.47
C THR A 113 14.58 -20.18 20.48
N LYS A 114 13.33 -20.58 20.13
CA LYS A 114 13.11 -21.63 19.13
C LYS A 114 13.62 -21.23 17.75
N LEU A 115 13.32 -20.00 17.30
CA LEU A 115 13.77 -19.49 16.00
C LEU A 115 15.30 -19.52 15.86
N ASN A 116 16.02 -19.12 16.89
CA ASN A 116 17.47 -19.15 16.90
C ASN A 116 18.03 -20.58 16.98
N ALA A 117 17.36 -21.49 17.66
CA ALA A 117 17.73 -22.90 17.68
C ALA A 117 17.52 -23.60 16.33
N ASP A 118 16.41 -23.28 15.65
CA ASP A 118 16.07 -23.85 14.34
C ASP A 118 17.01 -23.33 13.23
N GLY A 119 17.45 -22.07 13.31
CA GLY A 119 18.37 -21.45 12.34
C GLY A 119 17.87 -21.56 10.91
N VAL A 120 18.66 -22.16 10.02
CA VAL A 120 18.33 -22.39 8.60
C VAL A 120 17.56 -23.71 8.37
N ALA A 121 17.45 -24.56 9.37
CA ALA A 121 16.86 -25.90 9.23
C ALA A 121 15.47 -25.90 8.53
N PRO A 122 14.55 -24.95 8.80
CA PRO A 122 13.24 -24.96 8.17
C PRO A 122 13.24 -24.88 6.64
N ILE A 123 14.27 -24.28 6.03
CA ILE A 123 14.39 -24.15 4.57
C ILE A 123 15.45 -25.06 3.94
N LYS A 124 16.24 -25.75 4.78
CA LYS A 124 17.40 -26.53 4.28
C LYS A 124 16.98 -27.60 3.29
N GLY A 125 15.92 -28.33 3.55
CA GLY A 125 15.42 -29.36 2.63
C GLY A 125 15.08 -28.82 1.25
N TYR A 126 14.47 -27.64 1.20
CA TYR A 126 14.16 -26.97 -0.06
C TYR A 126 15.40 -26.53 -0.82
N LEU A 127 16.38 -25.95 -0.13
CA LEU A 127 17.66 -25.56 -0.70
C LEU A 127 18.42 -26.76 -1.26
N ASP A 128 18.43 -27.90 -0.55
CA ASP A 128 19.09 -29.14 -0.97
C ASP A 128 18.41 -29.71 -2.24
N GLN A 129 17.08 -29.66 -2.34
CA GLN A 129 16.35 -30.08 -3.56
C GLN A 129 16.73 -29.22 -4.76
N LEU A 130 16.88 -27.91 -4.59
CA LEU A 130 17.33 -27.02 -5.66
C LEU A 130 18.78 -27.28 -6.04
N ALA A 131 19.66 -27.54 -5.07
CA ALA A 131 21.05 -27.88 -5.30
C ALA A 131 21.21 -29.18 -6.10
N ALA A 132 20.31 -30.15 -5.92
CA ALA A 132 20.33 -31.45 -6.57
C ALA A 132 19.82 -31.43 -8.03
N ILE A 133 19.39 -30.31 -8.58
CA ILE A 133 18.96 -30.20 -9.99
C ILE A 133 20.18 -30.40 -10.90
N GLU A 134 20.15 -31.45 -11.73
CA GLU A 134 21.21 -31.78 -12.71
C GLU A 134 20.70 -31.71 -14.15
N ASP A 135 19.39 -31.76 -14.34
CA ASP A 135 18.74 -31.75 -15.65
C ASP A 135 17.91 -30.49 -15.86
N ARG A 136 18.18 -29.79 -16.92
CA ARG A 136 17.47 -28.61 -17.37
C ARG A 136 15.99 -28.90 -17.71
N GLY A 137 15.67 -30.13 -18.07
CA GLY A 137 14.34 -30.58 -18.39
C GLY A 137 13.33 -30.48 -17.25
N VAL A 138 13.78 -30.42 -15.98
CA VAL A 138 12.91 -30.28 -14.81
C VAL A 138 12.64 -28.82 -14.42
N LEU A 139 13.28 -27.84 -15.06
CA LEU A 139 13.20 -26.43 -14.64
C LEU A 139 11.78 -25.85 -14.77
N SER A 140 11.06 -26.15 -15.84
CA SER A 140 9.67 -25.66 -15.99
C SER A 140 8.78 -26.14 -14.84
N GLN A 141 8.91 -27.41 -14.44
CA GLN A 141 8.16 -27.94 -13.30
C GLN A 141 8.61 -27.33 -11.99
N LYS A 142 9.92 -27.12 -11.80
CA LYS A 142 10.47 -26.55 -10.56
C LYS A 142 10.03 -25.09 -10.38
N VAL A 143 10.05 -24.27 -11.42
CA VAL A 143 9.53 -22.91 -11.39
C VAL A 143 8.05 -22.90 -11.04
N ALA A 144 7.25 -23.75 -11.67
CA ALA A 144 5.82 -23.90 -11.36
C ALA A 144 5.59 -24.34 -9.91
N THR A 145 6.36 -25.26 -9.39
CA THR A 145 6.31 -25.69 -7.98
C THR A 145 6.62 -24.52 -7.05
N MET A 146 7.65 -23.75 -7.36
CA MET A 146 8.02 -22.57 -6.55
C MET A 146 6.93 -21.51 -6.58
N HIS A 147 6.29 -21.23 -7.71
CA HIS A 147 5.15 -20.32 -7.78
C HIS A 147 3.98 -20.81 -6.94
N ARG A 148 3.65 -22.09 -7.00
CA ARG A 148 2.61 -22.71 -6.15
C ARG A 148 2.95 -22.59 -4.65
N ASP A 149 4.22 -22.73 -4.29
CA ASP A 149 4.68 -22.70 -2.90
C ASP A 149 4.85 -21.25 -2.36
N GLY A 150 4.52 -20.24 -3.18
CA GLY A 150 4.53 -18.82 -2.76
C GLY A 150 5.83 -18.06 -3.05
N PHE A 151 6.74 -18.66 -3.80
CA PHE A 151 7.95 -17.98 -4.29
C PHE A 151 7.66 -17.33 -5.65
N GLY A 152 8.46 -16.33 -6.01
CA GLY A 152 8.26 -15.57 -7.25
C GLY A 152 9.46 -15.53 -8.19
N PRO A 153 10.15 -16.66 -8.50
CA PRO A 153 11.27 -16.61 -9.43
C PRO A 153 10.79 -16.27 -10.84
N PHE A 154 11.56 -15.46 -11.53
CA PHE A 154 11.44 -15.08 -12.94
C PHE A 154 10.23 -14.23 -13.31
N PHE A 155 9.01 -14.67 -13.03
CA PHE A 155 7.77 -13.94 -13.34
C PHE A 155 6.69 -14.22 -12.30
N GLY A 156 5.65 -13.40 -12.29
CA GLY A 156 4.52 -13.55 -11.39
C GLY A 156 3.33 -14.23 -12.05
N LEU A 157 2.52 -14.85 -11.22
CA LEU A 157 1.24 -15.47 -11.57
C LEU A 157 0.18 -14.97 -10.58
N TYR A 158 -0.96 -14.53 -11.09
CA TYR A 158 -2.17 -14.36 -10.29
C TYR A 158 -3.43 -14.67 -11.09
N VAL A 159 -4.53 -14.83 -10.41
CA VAL A 159 -5.86 -14.96 -11.03
C VAL A 159 -6.70 -13.77 -10.58
N GLY A 160 -7.18 -13.02 -11.53
CA GLY A 160 -8.01 -11.85 -11.32
C GLY A 160 -8.87 -11.54 -12.53
N ALA A 161 -9.62 -10.44 -12.47
CA ALA A 161 -10.54 -10.07 -13.53
C ALA A 161 -9.84 -9.98 -14.89
N ASP A 162 -10.47 -10.53 -15.90
CA ASP A 162 -10.15 -10.24 -17.30
C ASP A 162 -10.57 -8.80 -17.60
N GLU A 163 -9.62 -7.91 -17.80
CA GLU A 163 -9.89 -6.49 -17.90
C GLU A 163 -10.83 -6.10 -19.05
N MET A 164 -10.88 -6.88 -20.13
CA MET A 164 -11.85 -6.67 -21.22
C MET A 164 -13.15 -7.49 -21.06
N ASN A 165 -13.22 -8.36 -20.07
CA ASN A 165 -14.41 -9.10 -19.64
C ASN A 165 -14.43 -9.20 -18.11
N SER A 166 -14.59 -8.07 -17.44
CA SER A 166 -14.35 -7.90 -16.00
C SER A 166 -15.27 -8.72 -15.09
N SER A 167 -16.35 -9.30 -15.63
CA SER A 167 -17.20 -10.22 -14.88
C SER A 167 -16.58 -11.61 -14.66
N MET A 168 -15.49 -11.94 -15.35
CA MET A 168 -14.84 -13.25 -15.33
C MET A 168 -13.37 -13.12 -14.91
N ASN A 169 -12.92 -14.09 -14.11
CA ASN A 169 -11.50 -14.20 -13.74
C ASN A 169 -10.70 -14.93 -14.82
N ILE A 170 -9.45 -14.51 -15.01
CA ILE A 170 -8.47 -15.12 -15.91
C ILE A 170 -7.12 -15.29 -15.21
N ALA A 171 -6.35 -16.28 -15.60
CA ALA A 171 -4.96 -16.40 -15.18
C ALA A 171 -4.10 -15.33 -15.87
N GLN A 172 -3.20 -14.72 -15.11
CA GLN A 172 -2.35 -13.63 -15.54
C GLN A 172 -0.89 -13.95 -15.25
N LEU A 173 -0.04 -13.85 -16.28
CA LEU A 173 1.40 -13.88 -16.15
C LEU A 173 1.93 -12.45 -16.32
N TYR A 174 2.82 -12.03 -15.43
CA TYR A 174 3.38 -10.68 -15.45
C TYR A 174 4.86 -10.69 -15.09
N GLN A 175 5.57 -9.65 -15.51
CA GLN A 175 6.99 -9.51 -15.19
C GLN A 175 7.24 -9.50 -13.68
N GLY A 176 8.38 -10.07 -13.28
CA GLY A 176 8.75 -10.15 -11.87
C GLY A 176 10.19 -10.61 -11.68
N GLY A 177 10.44 -11.20 -10.52
CA GLY A 177 11.72 -11.83 -10.21
C GLY A 177 12.85 -10.88 -9.82
N LEU A 178 12.56 -9.60 -9.58
CA LEU A 178 13.53 -8.58 -9.19
C LEU A 178 13.45 -8.30 -7.68
N SER A 179 14.49 -8.62 -6.94
CA SER A 179 14.56 -8.43 -5.48
C SER A 179 14.52 -6.97 -5.04
N LEU A 180 14.93 -6.03 -5.91
CA LEU A 180 14.90 -4.58 -5.68
C LEU A 180 13.60 -3.92 -6.16
N GLY A 181 12.71 -4.69 -6.77
CA GLY A 181 11.38 -4.29 -7.22
C GLY A 181 11.35 -3.71 -8.62
N GLU A 182 12.05 -2.62 -8.88
CA GLU A 182 12.01 -1.91 -10.17
C GLU A 182 13.29 -2.09 -10.97
N ARG A 183 13.15 -2.12 -12.31
CA ARG A 183 14.27 -2.29 -13.24
C ARG A 183 15.33 -1.19 -13.11
N GLU A 184 14.92 0.01 -12.74
CA GLU A 184 15.78 1.18 -12.62
C GLU A 184 16.90 0.96 -11.59
N TYR A 185 16.69 0.18 -10.54
CA TYR A 185 17.73 -0.19 -9.60
C TYR A 185 18.89 -0.97 -10.24
N TYR A 186 18.62 -1.71 -11.30
CA TYR A 186 19.62 -2.52 -12.02
C TYR A 186 20.29 -1.77 -13.17
N LEU A 187 19.63 -0.74 -13.74
CA LEU A 187 20.02 -0.11 -15.00
C LEU A 187 20.48 1.33 -14.85
N ASP A 188 20.00 2.08 -13.86
CA ASP A 188 20.40 3.48 -13.66
C ASP A 188 21.89 3.59 -13.28
N ASN A 189 22.55 4.67 -13.74
CA ASN A 189 23.97 4.85 -13.60
C ASN A 189 24.39 5.97 -12.64
N ASP A 190 23.45 6.53 -11.89
CA ASP A 190 23.78 7.47 -10.82
C ASP A 190 24.51 6.76 -9.66
N ASP A 191 25.31 7.52 -8.91
CA ASP A 191 26.18 6.96 -7.88
C ASP A 191 25.41 6.29 -6.77
N HIS A 192 24.26 6.84 -6.38
CA HIS A 192 23.40 6.23 -5.33
C HIS A 192 22.88 4.86 -5.75
N THR A 193 22.35 4.75 -6.98
CA THR A 193 21.82 3.46 -7.48
C THR A 193 22.92 2.42 -7.64
N LYS A 194 24.12 2.81 -8.09
CA LYS A 194 25.30 1.91 -8.14
C LYS A 194 25.69 1.43 -6.76
N GLU A 195 25.65 2.29 -5.76
CA GLU A 195 25.94 1.90 -4.37
C GLU A 195 24.89 0.91 -3.84
N ILE A 196 23.61 1.14 -4.10
CA ILE A 196 22.53 0.21 -3.75
C ILE A 196 22.78 -1.17 -4.37
N ARG A 197 23.15 -1.25 -5.65
CA ARG A 197 23.48 -2.54 -6.30
C ARG A 197 24.64 -3.26 -5.63
N ALA A 198 25.71 -2.54 -5.33
CA ALA A 198 26.87 -3.11 -4.65
C ALA A 198 26.51 -3.63 -3.25
N LYS A 199 25.73 -2.88 -2.49
CA LYS A 199 25.23 -3.27 -1.16
C LYS A 199 24.26 -4.45 -1.23
N PHE A 200 23.45 -4.52 -2.27
CA PHE A 200 22.56 -5.66 -2.49
C PHE A 200 23.37 -6.95 -2.74
N GLU A 201 24.38 -6.90 -3.59
CA GLU A 201 25.25 -8.05 -3.84
C GLU A 201 25.96 -8.53 -2.56
N GLU A 202 26.49 -7.62 -1.74
CA GLU A 202 27.03 -7.93 -0.43
C GLU A 202 25.99 -8.58 0.49
N HIS A 203 24.76 -8.06 0.50
CA HIS A 203 23.66 -8.61 1.27
C HIS A 203 23.31 -10.03 0.87
N VAL A 204 23.20 -10.30 -0.43
CA VAL A 204 22.92 -11.65 -0.94
C VAL A 204 24.01 -12.62 -0.50
N ALA A 205 25.29 -12.25 -0.61
CA ALA A 205 26.41 -13.08 -0.16
C ALA A 205 26.32 -13.38 1.35
N LYS A 206 26.05 -12.39 2.19
CA LYS A 206 25.87 -12.58 3.63
C LYS A 206 24.72 -13.53 3.96
N MET A 207 23.61 -13.41 3.24
CA MET A 207 22.46 -14.30 3.43
C MET A 207 22.78 -15.75 3.06
N PHE A 208 23.52 -15.97 1.97
CA PHE A 208 24.01 -17.31 1.62
C PHE A 208 24.96 -17.88 2.68
N GLN A 209 25.84 -17.06 3.24
CA GLN A 209 26.71 -17.49 4.36
C GLN A 209 25.89 -17.92 5.58
N LEU A 210 24.86 -17.15 5.94
CA LEU A 210 23.94 -17.53 7.03
C LEU A 210 23.20 -18.84 6.74
N ALA A 211 22.98 -19.15 5.47
CA ALA A 211 22.37 -20.40 5.01
C ALA A 211 23.35 -21.58 4.99
N GLY A 212 24.62 -21.38 5.36
CA GLY A 212 25.64 -22.45 5.48
C GLY A 212 26.60 -22.57 4.30
N PHE A 213 26.57 -21.67 3.33
CA PHE A 213 27.51 -21.60 2.21
C PHE A 213 28.88 -21.06 2.69
N THR A 214 29.96 -21.53 2.11
CA THR A 214 31.28 -20.92 2.33
C THR A 214 31.34 -19.50 1.77
N THR A 215 32.33 -18.73 2.18
CA THR A 215 32.49 -17.34 1.68
C THR A 215 32.60 -17.30 0.16
N ASP A 216 33.38 -18.17 -0.44
CA ASP A 216 33.61 -18.24 -1.89
C ASP A 216 32.32 -18.66 -2.63
N GLU A 217 31.62 -19.67 -2.14
CA GLU A 217 30.32 -20.09 -2.69
C GLU A 217 29.28 -19.00 -2.60
N ALA A 218 29.20 -18.29 -1.47
CA ALA A 218 28.25 -17.21 -1.25
C ALA A 218 28.51 -16.00 -2.16
N GLN A 219 29.77 -15.63 -2.34
CA GLN A 219 30.13 -14.54 -3.27
C GLN A 219 29.81 -14.89 -4.71
N LYS A 220 30.05 -16.13 -5.11
CA LYS A 220 29.69 -16.63 -6.44
C LYS A 220 28.20 -16.69 -6.64
N ALA A 221 27.44 -17.13 -5.65
CA ALA A 221 25.99 -17.15 -5.68
C ALA A 221 25.41 -15.73 -5.81
N ALA A 222 25.95 -14.76 -5.07
CA ALA A 222 25.55 -13.37 -5.17
C ALA A 222 25.77 -12.77 -6.57
N ALA A 223 26.92 -13.03 -7.18
CA ALA A 223 27.21 -12.65 -8.54
C ALA A 223 26.24 -13.31 -9.55
N ASN A 224 25.90 -14.57 -9.34
CA ASN A 224 24.93 -15.30 -10.16
C ASN A 224 23.52 -14.68 -10.06
N VAL A 225 23.07 -14.32 -8.87
CA VAL A 225 21.79 -13.65 -8.63
C VAL A 225 21.75 -12.30 -9.37
N MET A 226 22.79 -11.50 -9.22
CA MET A 226 22.89 -10.21 -9.93
C MET A 226 22.85 -10.38 -11.45
N LYS A 227 23.50 -11.40 -11.98
CA LYS A 227 23.48 -11.70 -13.42
C LYS A 227 22.06 -12.01 -13.91
N VAL A 228 21.31 -12.85 -13.21
CA VAL A 228 19.95 -13.22 -13.60
C VAL A 228 19.02 -12.02 -13.47
N GLU A 229 19.03 -11.31 -12.34
CA GLU A 229 18.12 -10.18 -12.10
C GLU A 229 18.41 -9.01 -13.05
N THR A 230 19.69 -8.74 -13.35
CA THR A 230 20.05 -7.72 -14.36
C THR A 230 19.53 -8.09 -15.74
N ARG A 231 19.65 -9.36 -16.13
CA ARG A 231 19.12 -9.86 -17.39
C ARG A 231 17.61 -9.73 -17.49
N LEU A 232 16.87 -10.02 -16.41
CA LEU A 232 15.44 -9.79 -16.32
C LEU A 232 15.10 -8.30 -16.42
N ALA A 233 15.81 -7.45 -15.69
CA ALA A 233 15.60 -6.01 -15.67
C ALA A 233 15.77 -5.36 -17.05
N GLU A 234 16.76 -5.78 -17.84
CA GLU A 234 17.02 -5.29 -19.20
C GLU A 234 15.82 -5.45 -20.14
N ASN A 235 14.98 -6.46 -19.90
CA ASN A 235 13.82 -6.79 -20.72
C ASN A 235 12.48 -6.57 -20.01
N SER A 236 12.51 -6.06 -18.79
CA SER A 236 11.32 -5.61 -18.07
C SER A 236 10.91 -4.21 -18.51
N LYS A 237 9.63 -3.91 -18.40
CA LYS A 237 9.11 -2.55 -18.58
C LYS A 237 9.37 -1.73 -17.33
N SER A 238 9.53 -0.41 -17.50
CA SER A 238 9.64 0.54 -16.41
C SER A 238 8.31 0.67 -15.64
N ALA A 239 8.37 1.21 -14.41
CA ALA A 239 7.17 1.50 -13.62
C ALA A 239 6.20 2.43 -14.37
N VAL A 240 6.70 3.41 -15.14
CA VAL A 240 5.87 4.29 -15.98
C VAL A 240 5.21 3.52 -17.12
N GLU A 241 5.95 2.68 -17.85
CA GLU A 241 5.39 1.87 -18.94
C GLU A 241 4.31 0.89 -18.46
N LEU A 242 4.46 0.34 -17.23
CA LEU A 242 3.46 -0.55 -16.64
C LEU A 242 2.13 0.14 -16.32
N ARG A 243 2.05 1.46 -16.40
CA ARG A 243 0.80 2.21 -16.18
C ARG A 243 -0.17 2.19 -17.35
N ASP A 244 0.24 1.71 -18.52
CA ASP A 244 -0.63 1.59 -19.70
C ASP A 244 -1.44 0.27 -19.64
N PRO A 245 -2.75 0.32 -19.31
CA PRO A 245 -3.55 -0.87 -19.16
C PRO A 245 -3.75 -1.64 -20.47
N TYR A 246 -3.78 -0.95 -21.61
CA TYR A 246 -3.88 -1.61 -22.92
C TYR A 246 -2.59 -2.35 -23.29
N ALA A 247 -1.43 -1.77 -22.99
CA ALA A 247 -0.15 -2.42 -23.24
C ALA A 247 0.04 -3.69 -22.41
N ASN A 248 -0.55 -3.74 -21.21
CA ASN A 248 -0.49 -4.89 -20.29
C ASN A 248 -1.55 -5.97 -20.60
N TYR A 249 -2.49 -5.70 -21.51
CA TYR A 249 -3.53 -6.65 -21.89
C TYR A 249 -3.17 -7.39 -23.17
N ASN A 250 -2.71 -8.63 -23.02
CA ASN A 250 -2.28 -9.50 -24.12
C ASN A 250 -2.84 -10.90 -23.91
N LYS A 251 -4.17 -11.02 -24.00
CA LYS A 251 -4.87 -12.30 -23.90
C LYS A 251 -4.61 -13.16 -25.13
N ILE A 252 -4.05 -14.32 -24.90
CA ILE A 252 -3.76 -15.32 -25.93
C ILE A 252 -4.25 -16.69 -25.48
N THR A 253 -4.38 -17.61 -26.44
CA THR A 253 -4.62 -19.02 -26.10
C THR A 253 -3.35 -19.66 -25.57
N VAL A 254 -3.49 -20.69 -24.73
CA VAL A 254 -2.36 -21.50 -24.28
C VAL A 254 -1.62 -22.14 -25.47
N ALA A 255 -2.35 -22.52 -26.50
CA ALA A 255 -1.75 -23.03 -27.74
C ALA A 255 -0.84 -22.01 -28.44
N GLN A 256 -1.26 -20.73 -28.49
CA GLN A 256 -0.42 -19.64 -29.00
C GLN A 256 0.83 -19.42 -28.11
N LEU A 257 0.65 -19.43 -26.79
CA LEU A 257 1.77 -19.28 -25.86
C LEU A 257 2.83 -20.37 -26.06
N LYS A 258 2.41 -21.63 -26.22
CA LYS A 258 3.31 -22.76 -26.53
C LYS A 258 4.09 -22.55 -27.82
N LYS A 259 3.45 -21.95 -28.82
CA LYS A 259 4.08 -21.66 -30.11
C LYS A 259 5.07 -20.50 -30.02
N GLU A 260 4.72 -19.44 -29.28
CA GLU A 260 5.55 -18.24 -29.17
C GLU A 260 6.73 -18.41 -28.21
N VAL A 261 6.57 -19.22 -27.17
CA VAL A 261 7.57 -19.47 -26.12
C VAL A 261 7.71 -20.99 -25.90
N PRO A 262 8.27 -21.72 -26.89
CA PRO A 262 8.37 -23.18 -26.82
C PRO A 262 9.40 -23.71 -25.83
N GLU A 263 10.31 -22.86 -25.33
CA GLU A 263 11.40 -23.26 -24.43
C GLU A 263 10.91 -23.56 -23.00
N ILE A 264 9.73 -23.05 -22.63
CA ILE A 264 9.06 -23.39 -21.36
C ILE A 264 8.05 -24.49 -21.66
N ASN A 265 8.07 -25.58 -20.87
CA ASN A 265 7.06 -26.61 -20.95
C ASN A 265 5.77 -26.15 -20.26
N TRP A 266 4.91 -25.46 -21.00
CA TRP A 266 3.67 -24.88 -20.49
C TRP A 266 2.65 -25.92 -20.04
N ASP A 267 2.62 -27.11 -20.62
CA ASP A 267 1.75 -28.19 -20.16
C ASP A 267 2.13 -28.65 -18.76
N VAL A 268 3.42 -28.83 -18.51
CA VAL A 268 3.95 -29.14 -17.18
C VAL A 268 3.73 -27.97 -16.22
N TYR A 269 3.97 -26.74 -16.66
CA TYR A 269 3.79 -25.55 -15.85
C TYR A 269 2.34 -25.42 -15.37
N PHE A 270 1.37 -25.36 -16.29
CA PHE A 270 -0.05 -25.20 -15.96
C PHE A 270 -0.62 -26.39 -15.18
N THR A 271 -0.19 -27.62 -15.47
CA THR A 271 -0.60 -28.78 -14.69
C THR A 271 -0.10 -28.68 -13.25
N THR A 272 1.16 -28.29 -13.04
CA THR A 272 1.78 -28.17 -11.70
C THR A 272 1.12 -27.09 -10.87
N ILE A 273 0.76 -25.94 -11.46
CA ILE A 273 0.07 -24.85 -10.75
C ILE A 273 -1.43 -25.09 -10.54
N GLY A 274 -2.00 -26.20 -11.07
CA GLY A 274 -3.40 -26.56 -10.88
C GLY A 274 -4.37 -26.06 -11.97
N LEU A 275 -3.86 -25.67 -13.14
CA LEU A 275 -4.63 -25.11 -14.27
C LEU A 275 -4.40 -25.89 -15.56
N LYS A 276 -4.40 -27.24 -15.51
CA LYS A 276 -4.10 -28.10 -16.66
C LYS A 276 -5.04 -27.90 -17.88
N ASP A 277 -6.27 -27.49 -17.63
CA ASP A 277 -7.29 -27.32 -18.66
C ASP A 277 -7.47 -25.86 -19.11
N LEU A 278 -6.51 -25.01 -18.75
CA LEU A 278 -6.53 -23.58 -19.09
C LEU A 278 -6.54 -23.39 -20.62
N GLN A 279 -7.48 -22.59 -21.12
CA GLN A 279 -7.58 -22.27 -22.56
C GLN A 279 -6.92 -20.96 -22.92
N ASP A 280 -7.14 -19.94 -22.11
CA ASP A 280 -6.67 -18.58 -22.33
C ASP A 280 -5.87 -18.08 -21.12
N VAL A 281 -4.91 -17.21 -21.38
CA VAL A 281 -4.08 -16.53 -20.38
C VAL A 281 -3.77 -15.12 -20.84
N ASN A 282 -3.74 -14.17 -19.90
CA ASN A 282 -3.17 -12.86 -20.19
C ASN A 282 -1.67 -12.87 -19.89
N VAL A 283 -0.84 -12.52 -20.88
CA VAL A 283 0.61 -12.37 -20.72
C VAL A 283 0.93 -10.89 -20.78
N GLY A 284 1.02 -10.25 -19.61
CA GLY A 284 1.16 -8.80 -19.52
C GLY A 284 2.39 -8.25 -20.23
N GLN A 285 3.54 -8.92 -20.07
CA GLN A 285 4.82 -8.49 -20.66
C GLN A 285 5.51 -9.68 -21.31
N MET A 286 5.18 -9.94 -22.58
CA MET A 286 5.70 -11.06 -23.35
C MET A 286 7.24 -11.02 -23.49
N GLY A 287 7.83 -9.84 -23.61
CA GLY A 287 9.27 -9.66 -23.74
C GLY A 287 10.06 -10.24 -22.57
N GLU A 288 9.57 -10.04 -21.34
CA GLU A 288 10.19 -10.59 -20.15
C GLU A 288 10.04 -12.11 -20.07
N ILE A 289 8.86 -12.64 -20.41
CA ILE A 289 8.63 -14.09 -20.48
C ILE A 289 9.56 -14.77 -21.47
N LYS A 290 9.80 -14.17 -22.65
CA LYS A 290 10.78 -14.67 -23.62
C LYS A 290 12.21 -14.65 -23.09
N THR A 291 12.56 -13.65 -22.30
CA THR A 291 13.86 -13.57 -21.59
C THR A 291 14.01 -14.70 -20.58
N VAL A 292 12.97 -14.97 -19.79
CA VAL A 292 12.93 -16.12 -18.88
C VAL A 292 13.17 -17.42 -19.64
N ALA A 293 12.47 -17.62 -20.76
CA ALA A 293 12.63 -18.80 -21.61
C ALA A 293 14.08 -18.97 -22.12
N ASP A 294 14.70 -17.87 -22.56
CA ASP A 294 16.09 -17.87 -23.00
C ASP A 294 17.06 -18.21 -21.86
N LEU A 295 16.86 -17.65 -20.67
CA LEU A 295 17.63 -17.99 -19.47
C LEU A 295 17.52 -19.48 -19.12
N LEU A 296 16.30 -20.02 -19.06
CA LEU A 296 16.07 -21.43 -18.73
C LEU A 296 16.71 -22.38 -19.75
N LYS A 297 16.79 -21.96 -21.01
CA LYS A 297 17.40 -22.76 -22.09
C LYS A 297 18.92 -22.66 -22.13
N LYS A 298 19.50 -21.48 -21.96
CA LYS A 298 20.90 -21.19 -22.30
C LYS A 298 21.80 -20.87 -21.12
N GLU A 299 21.27 -20.29 -20.01
CA GLU A 299 22.11 -19.89 -18.88
C GLU A 299 22.71 -21.11 -18.19
N ASP A 300 23.89 -20.94 -17.60
CA ASP A 300 24.52 -21.98 -16.80
C ASP A 300 23.59 -22.46 -15.69
N LEU A 301 23.47 -23.79 -15.54
CA LEU A 301 22.55 -24.37 -14.57
C LEU A 301 22.87 -23.98 -13.13
N ASN A 302 24.14 -23.81 -12.78
CA ASN A 302 24.56 -23.37 -11.46
C ASN A 302 24.15 -21.91 -11.18
N VAL A 303 24.16 -21.06 -12.21
CA VAL A 303 23.67 -19.70 -12.11
C VAL A 303 22.17 -19.68 -11.81
N LEU A 304 21.39 -20.48 -12.53
CA LEU A 304 19.96 -20.61 -12.29
C LEU A 304 19.64 -21.18 -10.90
N LYS A 305 20.38 -22.19 -10.45
CA LYS A 305 20.24 -22.78 -9.11
C LYS A 305 20.49 -21.75 -8.01
N SER A 306 21.53 -20.93 -8.12
CA SER A 306 21.80 -19.85 -7.18
C SER A 306 20.62 -18.87 -7.09
N TYR A 307 20.07 -18.48 -8.22
CA TYR A 307 18.91 -17.57 -8.27
C TYR A 307 17.66 -18.19 -7.64
N LEU A 308 17.37 -19.47 -7.91
CA LEU A 308 16.23 -20.16 -7.29
C LEU A 308 16.42 -20.30 -5.76
N GLN A 309 17.63 -20.66 -5.31
CA GLN A 309 17.94 -20.73 -3.87
C GLN A 309 17.82 -19.36 -3.19
N TRP A 310 18.25 -18.30 -3.85
CA TRP A 310 18.08 -16.94 -3.36
C TRP A 310 16.60 -16.57 -3.12
N ASN A 311 15.71 -16.93 -4.04
CA ASN A 311 14.29 -16.70 -3.87
C ASN A 311 13.73 -17.33 -2.59
N VAL A 312 14.18 -18.52 -2.23
CA VAL A 312 13.80 -19.21 -0.99
C VAL A 312 14.37 -18.49 0.23
N ILE A 313 15.65 -18.21 0.24
CA ILE A 313 16.34 -17.54 1.36
C ILE A 313 15.72 -16.17 1.62
N ASN A 314 15.50 -15.38 0.58
CA ASN A 314 14.95 -14.03 0.69
C ASN A 314 13.50 -14.05 1.24
N ALA A 315 12.66 -14.92 0.71
CA ALA A 315 11.27 -15.05 1.17
C ALA A 315 11.16 -15.53 2.63
N ALA A 316 12.04 -16.40 3.07
CA ALA A 316 12.02 -16.97 4.42
C ALA A 316 12.72 -16.09 5.47
N SER A 317 13.56 -15.15 5.07
CA SER A 317 14.49 -14.43 5.95
C SER A 317 13.84 -13.79 7.18
N SER A 318 12.63 -13.26 7.06
CA SER A 318 11.89 -12.63 8.17
C SER A 318 11.29 -13.63 9.17
N TYR A 319 11.32 -14.92 8.86
CA TYR A 319 10.69 -16.00 9.62
C TYR A 319 11.70 -17.02 10.16
N LEU A 320 12.98 -16.72 10.05
CA LEU A 320 14.10 -17.55 10.52
C LEU A 320 14.74 -16.93 11.78
N SER A 321 16.01 -17.26 12.06
CA SER A 321 16.73 -16.77 13.23
C SER A 321 16.94 -15.25 13.22
N ASP A 322 17.28 -14.69 14.38
CA ASP A 322 17.57 -13.27 14.54
C ASP A 322 18.71 -12.81 13.60
N ALA A 323 19.67 -13.67 13.27
CA ALA A 323 20.74 -13.34 12.33
C ALA A 323 20.21 -13.06 10.92
N PHE A 324 19.27 -13.88 10.42
CA PHE A 324 18.61 -13.64 9.14
C PHE A 324 17.77 -12.37 9.15
N VAL A 325 16.98 -12.17 10.19
CA VAL A 325 16.12 -10.98 10.34
C VAL A 325 16.97 -9.71 10.40
N ALA A 326 18.07 -9.73 11.15
CA ALA A 326 18.98 -8.61 11.27
C ALA A 326 19.67 -8.28 9.93
N GLN A 327 20.12 -9.29 9.18
CA GLN A 327 20.73 -9.06 7.87
C GLN A 327 19.73 -8.54 6.84
N ASN A 328 18.50 -9.06 6.88
CA ASN A 328 17.41 -8.55 6.02
C ASN A 328 17.13 -7.07 6.32
N PHE A 329 17.05 -6.69 7.59
CA PHE A 329 16.88 -5.30 8.00
C PHE A 329 18.07 -4.42 7.59
N ASP A 330 19.32 -4.91 7.73
CA ASP A 330 20.53 -4.14 7.39
C ASP A 330 20.51 -3.63 5.94
N PHE A 331 19.97 -4.42 5.02
CA PHE A 331 19.83 -4.00 3.64
C PHE A 331 18.51 -3.28 3.37
N TYR A 332 17.37 -3.95 3.52
CA TYR A 332 16.06 -3.39 3.13
C TYR A 332 15.57 -2.27 4.06
N GLY A 333 15.85 -2.37 5.34
CA GLY A 333 15.44 -1.36 6.31
C GLY A 333 16.43 -0.19 6.40
N LYS A 334 17.71 -0.50 6.55
CA LYS A 334 18.75 0.50 6.80
C LYS A 334 19.30 1.13 5.51
N THR A 335 19.80 0.30 4.61
CA THR A 335 20.43 0.79 3.38
C THR A 335 19.43 1.42 2.43
N LEU A 336 18.31 0.73 2.13
CA LEU A 336 17.31 1.22 1.18
C LEU A 336 16.46 2.36 1.74
N SER A 337 15.95 2.25 2.95
CA SER A 337 14.97 3.21 3.48
C SER A 337 15.49 4.13 4.59
N GLY A 338 16.72 3.93 5.05
CA GLY A 338 17.37 4.81 6.05
C GLY A 338 16.92 4.59 7.49
N ARG A 339 16.17 3.54 7.79
CA ARG A 339 15.80 3.18 9.16
C ARG A 339 17.04 2.83 9.95
N LYS A 340 17.07 3.20 11.24
CA LYS A 340 18.24 2.98 12.12
C LYS A 340 18.08 1.77 13.01
N GLU A 341 16.84 1.45 13.39
CA GLU A 341 16.50 0.33 14.25
C GLU A 341 15.35 -0.49 13.66
N MET A 342 15.42 -1.79 13.91
CA MET A 342 14.37 -2.71 13.55
C MET A 342 13.17 -2.54 14.49
N GLN A 343 11.97 -2.74 13.98
CA GLN A 343 10.77 -2.77 14.81
C GLN A 343 10.87 -3.85 15.90
N PRO A 344 10.35 -3.59 17.12
CA PRO A 344 10.25 -4.61 18.16
C PRO A 344 9.58 -5.89 17.65
N ARG A 345 9.98 -7.04 18.20
CA ARG A 345 9.45 -8.35 17.78
C ARG A 345 7.92 -8.40 17.81
N TRP A 346 7.29 -7.84 18.85
CA TRP A 346 5.84 -7.86 18.94
C TRP A 346 5.14 -7.15 17.78
N LYS A 347 5.70 -6.05 17.26
CA LYS A 347 5.14 -5.35 16.08
C LYS A 347 5.23 -6.22 14.84
N ARG A 348 6.34 -6.92 14.66
CA ARG A 348 6.54 -7.88 13.57
C ARG A 348 5.61 -9.07 13.69
N ALA A 349 5.44 -9.62 14.89
CA ALA A 349 4.53 -10.73 15.17
C ALA A 349 3.07 -10.35 14.92
N VAL A 350 2.63 -9.17 15.41
CA VAL A 350 1.30 -8.63 15.11
C VAL A 350 1.11 -8.45 13.60
N GLY A 351 2.14 -7.93 12.92
CA GLY A 351 2.10 -7.78 11.46
C GLY A 351 1.89 -9.11 10.72
N THR A 352 2.55 -10.17 11.15
CA THR A 352 2.37 -11.52 10.57
C THR A 352 0.97 -12.07 10.80
N VAL A 353 0.46 -12.00 12.03
CA VAL A 353 -0.92 -12.44 12.35
C VAL A 353 -1.93 -11.63 11.53
N ASN A 354 -1.75 -10.33 11.44
CA ASN A 354 -2.61 -9.44 10.66
C ASN A 354 -2.55 -9.74 9.16
N GLY A 355 -1.39 -10.15 8.64
CA GLY A 355 -1.22 -10.55 7.24
C GLY A 355 -1.85 -11.91 6.92
N VAL A 356 -1.67 -12.88 7.77
CA VAL A 356 -2.14 -14.27 7.55
C VAL A 356 -3.65 -14.42 7.85
N LEU A 357 -4.13 -13.83 8.93
CA LEU A 357 -5.50 -13.96 9.44
C LEU A 357 -6.24 -12.61 9.42
N GLY A 358 -6.00 -11.81 8.40
CA GLY A 358 -6.39 -10.40 8.34
C GLY A 358 -7.86 -10.13 8.57
N GLU A 359 -8.78 -10.84 7.92
CA GLU A 359 -10.21 -10.63 8.11
C GLU A 359 -10.72 -11.17 9.45
N ALA A 360 -10.12 -12.22 9.99
CA ALA A 360 -10.46 -12.70 11.33
C ALA A 360 -10.09 -11.65 12.40
N VAL A 361 -8.91 -11.06 12.28
CA VAL A 361 -8.48 -9.92 13.11
C VAL A 361 -9.39 -8.71 12.88
N GLY A 362 -9.73 -8.43 11.63
CA GLY A 362 -10.63 -7.35 11.24
C GLY A 362 -12.02 -7.44 11.85
N GLN A 363 -12.58 -8.64 11.93
CA GLN A 363 -13.86 -8.87 12.58
C GLN A 363 -13.80 -8.50 14.07
N MET A 364 -12.81 -8.99 14.79
CA MET A 364 -12.61 -8.65 16.21
C MET A 364 -12.39 -7.14 16.42
N TYR A 365 -11.61 -6.53 15.54
CA TYR A 365 -11.32 -5.09 15.57
C TYR A 365 -12.59 -4.25 15.39
N THR A 366 -13.40 -4.55 14.39
CA THR A 366 -14.62 -3.79 14.09
C THR A 366 -15.70 -3.96 15.14
N GLU A 367 -15.86 -5.15 15.69
CA GLU A 367 -16.81 -5.43 16.78
C GLU A 367 -16.50 -4.59 18.03
N LYS A 368 -15.22 -4.36 18.32
CA LYS A 368 -14.79 -3.63 19.52
C LYS A 368 -14.61 -2.12 19.31
N TYR A 369 -14.10 -1.69 18.15
CA TYR A 369 -13.61 -0.32 17.95
C TYR A 369 -14.35 0.49 16.90
N PHE A 370 -15.26 -0.10 16.12
CA PHE A 370 -15.95 0.62 15.05
C PHE A 370 -17.46 0.78 15.34
N PRO A 371 -17.92 2.00 15.71
CA PRO A 371 -19.32 2.24 16.00
C PRO A 371 -20.16 2.29 14.72
N ALA A 372 -21.36 1.69 14.76
CA ALA A 372 -22.30 1.68 13.63
C ALA A 372 -22.68 3.08 13.12
N ALA A 373 -22.75 4.08 14.00
CA ALA A 373 -23.03 5.46 13.65
C ALA A 373 -21.99 6.07 12.70
N ALA A 374 -20.72 5.65 12.77
CA ALA A 374 -19.68 6.10 11.86
C ALA A 374 -19.94 5.59 10.43
N LYS A 375 -20.38 4.36 10.26
CA LYS A 375 -20.77 3.79 8.95
C LYS A 375 -21.92 4.57 8.31
N GLU A 376 -22.92 4.95 9.09
CA GLU A 376 -24.05 5.75 8.59
C GLU A 376 -23.62 7.14 8.13
N ARG A 377 -22.81 7.85 8.93
CA ARG A 377 -22.32 9.18 8.57
C ARG A 377 -21.44 9.14 7.33
N MET A 378 -20.60 8.12 7.18
CA MET A 378 -19.82 7.90 5.97
C MET A 378 -20.69 7.72 4.73
N THR A 379 -21.81 7.00 4.86
CA THR A 379 -22.74 6.81 3.74
C THR A 379 -23.29 8.15 3.22
N LYS A 380 -23.59 9.06 4.13
CA LYS A 380 -24.04 10.43 3.76
C LYS A 380 -22.92 11.24 3.08
N LEU A 381 -21.69 11.17 3.61
CA LEU A 381 -20.54 11.82 3.01
C LEU A 381 -20.30 11.33 1.58
N VAL A 382 -20.26 10.02 1.39
CA VAL A 382 -20.08 9.41 0.05
C VAL A 382 -21.16 9.87 -0.92
N ALA A 383 -22.42 9.88 -0.50
CA ALA A 383 -23.53 10.36 -1.35
C ALA A 383 -23.37 11.83 -1.74
N ASN A 384 -22.95 12.69 -0.80
CA ASN A 384 -22.71 14.11 -1.07
C ASN A 384 -21.54 14.32 -2.04
N LEU A 385 -20.46 13.56 -1.87
CA LEU A 385 -19.31 13.59 -2.79
C LEU A 385 -19.69 13.11 -4.19
N GLN A 386 -20.47 12.05 -4.29
CA GLN A 386 -20.94 11.50 -5.57
C GLN A 386 -21.82 12.53 -6.31
N LYS A 387 -22.72 13.19 -5.60
CA LYS A 387 -23.53 14.29 -6.15
C LYS A 387 -22.64 15.44 -6.65
N ALA A 388 -21.69 15.89 -5.83
CA ALA A 388 -20.79 16.99 -6.18
C ALA A 388 -19.92 16.65 -7.40
N LEU A 389 -19.44 15.41 -7.52
CA LEU A 389 -18.69 14.96 -8.69
C LEU A 389 -19.56 15.00 -9.96
N GLY A 390 -20.82 14.58 -9.87
CA GLY A 390 -21.78 14.70 -10.96
C GLY A 390 -22.00 16.14 -11.41
N GLU A 391 -22.17 17.07 -10.46
CA GLU A 391 -22.30 18.51 -10.74
C GLU A 391 -21.06 19.06 -11.45
N ARG A 392 -19.85 18.64 -11.03
CA ARG A 392 -18.60 19.07 -11.66
C ARG A 392 -18.43 18.51 -13.07
N ILE A 393 -18.76 17.24 -13.31
CA ILE A 393 -18.73 16.63 -14.65
C ILE A 393 -19.62 17.40 -15.59
N GLN A 394 -20.85 17.72 -15.18
CA GLN A 394 -21.80 18.53 -15.97
C GLN A 394 -21.25 19.93 -16.29
N GLY A 395 -20.49 20.52 -15.38
CA GLY A 395 -19.90 21.85 -15.52
C GLY A 395 -18.60 21.91 -16.31
N LEU A 396 -18.03 20.81 -16.76
CA LEU A 396 -16.78 20.80 -17.52
C LEU A 396 -16.99 21.38 -18.94
N GLU A 397 -16.40 22.54 -19.22
CA GLU A 397 -16.55 23.21 -20.51
C GLU A 397 -15.79 22.54 -21.65
N TRP A 398 -14.67 21.85 -21.33
CA TRP A 398 -13.81 21.21 -22.32
C TRP A 398 -14.31 19.83 -22.77
N MET A 399 -15.20 19.19 -22.02
CA MET A 399 -15.73 17.86 -22.29
C MET A 399 -17.05 17.96 -23.05
N SER A 400 -17.20 17.17 -24.12
CA SER A 400 -18.43 17.10 -24.92
C SER A 400 -19.57 16.40 -24.16
N GLU A 401 -20.81 16.70 -24.54
CA GLU A 401 -22.00 16.08 -23.92
C GLU A 401 -22.01 14.54 -24.00
N PRO A 402 -21.64 13.89 -25.12
CA PRO A 402 -21.59 12.42 -25.17
C PRO A 402 -20.65 11.82 -24.14
N THR A 403 -19.47 12.42 -23.91
CA THR A 403 -18.51 11.95 -22.90
C THR A 403 -19.04 12.22 -21.48
N LYS A 404 -19.65 13.38 -21.21
CA LYS A 404 -20.29 13.69 -19.92
C LYS A 404 -21.39 12.68 -19.58
N GLU A 405 -22.24 12.33 -20.53
CA GLU A 405 -23.32 11.36 -20.33
C GLU A 405 -22.74 10.00 -19.90
N LYS A 406 -21.70 9.52 -20.58
CA LYS A 406 -21.00 8.28 -20.21
C LYS A 406 -20.30 8.37 -18.85
N ALA A 407 -19.69 9.50 -18.54
CA ALA A 407 -19.06 9.72 -17.25
C ALA A 407 -20.09 9.68 -16.11
N LEU A 408 -21.26 10.28 -16.30
CA LEU A 408 -22.36 10.25 -15.32
C LEU A 408 -22.95 8.84 -15.16
N GLU A 409 -23.08 8.07 -16.25
CA GLU A 409 -23.47 6.66 -16.18
C GLU A 409 -22.46 5.85 -15.32
N LYS A 410 -21.16 6.05 -15.54
CA LYS A 410 -20.11 5.39 -14.76
C LYS A 410 -20.16 5.78 -13.29
N LEU A 411 -20.31 7.06 -12.98
CA LEU A 411 -20.45 7.56 -11.62
C LEU A 411 -21.66 6.94 -10.90
N ALA A 412 -22.79 6.79 -11.59
CA ALA A 412 -24.00 6.20 -11.04
C ALA A 412 -23.86 4.71 -10.69
N THR A 413 -22.90 4.01 -11.30
CA THR A 413 -22.66 2.59 -11.07
C THR A 413 -21.54 2.31 -10.06
N PHE A 414 -20.99 3.30 -9.39
CA PHE A 414 -19.98 3.11 -8.35
C PHE A 414 -20.49 2.18 -7.25
N HIS A 415 -19.77 1.07 -7.05
CA HIS A 415 -20.02 0.16 -5.95
C HIS A 415 -19.26 0.63 -4.71
N GLY A 416 -19.94 0.86 -3.61
CA GLY A 416 -19.33 1.42 -2.40
C GLY A 416 -19.21 0.41 -1.26
N LYS A 417 -17.99 0.19 -0.78
CA LYS A 417 -17.66 -0.62 0.41
C LYS A 417 -17.25 0.28 1.57
N ARG A 418 -17.83 0.09 2.75
CA ARG A 418 -17.62 0.97 3.91
C ARG A 418 -17.53 0.18 5.20
N GLY A 419 -16.47 0.43 5.96
CA GLY A 419 -16.25 -0.15 7.28
C GLY A 419 -15.69 -1.56 7.23
N TYR A 420 -16.53 -2.53 6.92
CA TYR A 420 -16.17 -3.95 6.93
C TYR A 420 -17.07 -4.76 5.99
N PRO A 421 -16.61 -5.97 5.55
CA PRO A 421 -17.40 -6.83 4.65
C PRO A 421 -18.62 -7.41 5.34
N ASP A 422 -19.69 -7.65 4.55
CA ASP A 422 -20.91 -8.30 5.06
C ASP A 422 -20.70 -9.81 5.30
N LYS A 423 -19.75 -10.41 4.58
CA LYS A 423 -19.37 -11.82 4.71
C LYS A 423 -17.86 -11.90 4.97
N TRP A 424 -17.50 -12.51 6.08
CA TRP A 424 -16.11 -12.73 6.47
C TRP A 424 -15.51 -13.96 5.78
N LYS A 425 -14.21 -13.89 5.53
CA LYS A 425 -13.42 -14.99 4.95
C LYS A 425 -13.40 -16.18 5.90
N ASP A 426 -13.55 -17.38 5.36
CA ASP A 426 -13.49 -18.63 6.11
C ASP A 426 -12.05 -19.17 6.17
N TYR A 427 -11.47 -19.21 7.36
CA TYR A 427 -10.13 -19.72 7.61
C TYR A 427 -10.10 -21.18 8.08
N SER A 428 -11.22 -21.90 8.04
CA SER A 428 -11.33 -23.26 8.61
C SER A 428 -10.31 -24.24 8.01
N ALA A 429 -10.00 -24.10 6.72
CA ALA A 429 -9.02 -24.94 6.02
C ALA A 429 -7.55 -24.58 6.30
N LEU A 430 -7.27 -23.42 6.88
CA LEU A 430 -5.92 -23.01 7.25
C LEU A 430 -5.53 -23.58 8.61
N GLU A 431 -4.53 -24.44 8.63
CA GLU A 431 -3.99 -25.00 9.88
C GLU A 431 -2.79 -24.18 10.39
N ILE A 432 -2.81 -23.84 11.67
CA ILE A 432 -1.67 -23.32 12.42
C ILE A 432 -1.25 -24.36 13.44
N LYS A 433 0.04 -24.79 13.40
CA LYS A 433 0.58 -25.88 14.20
C LYS A 433 1.77 -25.42 15.04
N ASP A 434 1.98 -26.11 16.16
CA ASP A 434 3.14 -25.92 17.02
C ASP A 434 4.37 -26.66 16.42
N ASP A 435 4.87 -26.13 15.30
CA ASP A 435 6.07 -26.59 14.62
C ASP A 435 6.98 -25.38 14.33
N SER A 436 7.50 -25.19 13.12
CA SER A 436 8.31 -24.01 12.83
C SER A 436 7.46 -22.79 12.40
N TYR A 437 7.98 -21.60 12.62
CA TYR A 437 7.38 -20.37 12.13
C TYR A 437 7.23 -20.40 10.59
N TRP A 438 8.31 -20.76 9.91
CA TRP A 438 8.32 -20.87 8.44
C TRP A 438 7.29 -21.89 7.92
N ALA A 439 7.16 -23.06 8.55
CA ALA A 439 6.18 -24.06 8.14
C ALA A 439 4.73 -23.53 8.21
N ASN A 440 4.43 -22.70 9.20
CA ASN A 440 3.11 -22.04 9.28
C ASN A 440 2.93 -21.00 8.16
N ILE A 441 3.99 -20.27 7.78
CA ILE A 441 3.95 -19.34 6.64
C ILE A 441 3.76 -20.11 5.34
N GLU A 442 4.43 -21.24 5.15
CA GLU A 442 4.22 -22.13 3.97
C GLU A 442 2.76 -22.58 3.87
N ARG A 443 2.16 -23.05 4.98
CA ARG A 443 0.73 -23.43 5.00
C ARG A 443 -0.20 -22.25 4.68
N ALA A 444 0.11 -21.07 5.18
CA ALA A 444 -0.63 -19.85 4.86
C ALA A 444 -0.52 -19.48 3.37
N ASN A 445 0.68 -19.57 2.81
CA ASN A 445 0.91 -19.33 1.38
C ASN A 445 0.16 -20.36 0.50
N GLU A 446 0.18 -21.63 0.88
CA GLU A 446 -0.56 -22.69 0.18
C GLU A 446 -2.08 -22.44 0.23
N TRP A 447 -2.60 -22.08 1.39
CA TRP A 447 -4.01 -21.77 1.56
C TRP A 447 -4.44 -20.58 0.71
N ASP A 448 -3.69 -19.48 0.73
CA ASP A 448 -3.93 -18.27 -0.05
C ASP A 448 -3.84 -18.55 -1.57
N TYR A 449 -2.83 -19.34 -1.97
CA TYR A 449 -2.66 -19.79 -3.34
C TYR A 449 -3.85 -20.61 -3.83
N ASN A 450 -4.34 -21.56 -3.03
CA ASN A 450 -5.49 -22.39 -3.37
C ASN A 450 -6.77 -21.57 -3.52
N GLU A 451 -6.99 -20.58 -2.64
CA GLU A 451 -8.10 -19.62 -2.76
C GLU A 451 -8.03 -18.83 -4.08
N MET A 452 -6.84 -18.35 -4.43
CA MET A 452 -6.60 -17.60 -5.67
C MET A 452 -6.82 -18.47 -6.91
N ILE A 453 -6.21 -19.64 -6.98
CA ILE A 453 -6.28 -20.54 -8.16
C ILE A 453 -7.71 -21.05 -8.40
N ALA A 454 -8.48 -21.25 -7.33
CA ALA A 454 -9.87 -21.69 -7.42
C ALA A 454 -10.79 -20.71 -8.17
N LYS A 455 -10.37 -19.46 -8.32
CA LYS A 455 -11.13 -18.41 -9.03
C LYS A 455 -10.99 -18.49 -10.55
N ALA A 456 -9.99 -19.18 -11.07
CA ALA A 456 -9.72 -19.24 -12.52
C ALA A 456 -10.94 -19.74 -13.31
N GLY A 457 -11.35 -18.98 -14.31
CA GLY A 457 -12.50 -19.30 -15.18
C GLY A 457 -13.87 -19.16 -14.49
N LYS A 458 -13.92 -18.60 -13.28
CA LYS A 458 -15.15 -18.32 -12.55
C LYS A 458 -15.51 -16.85 -12.59
N PRO A 459 -16.80 -16.51 -12.32
CA PRO A 459 -17.20 -15.12 -12.17
C PRO A 459 -16.44 -14.42 -11.03
N VAL A 460 -16.21 -13.13 -11.23
CA VAL A 460 -15.61 -12.26 -10.19
C VAL A 460 -16.59 -12.06 -9.05
N ASP A 461 -16.13 -12.23 -7.83
CA ASP A 461 -16.88 -11.91 -6.61
C ASP A 461 -16.71 -10.41 -6.29
N LYS A 462 -17.74 -9.62 -6.54
CA LYS A 462 -17.72 -8.18 -6.28
C LYS A 462 -17.79 -7.84 -4.78
N ASP A 463 -18.14 -8.79 -3.93
CA ASP A 463 -18.23 -8.58 -2.47
C ASP A 463 -16.87 -8.80 -1.77
N GLU A 464 -15.89 -9.35 -2.47
CA GLU A 464 -14.54 -9.54 -1.95
C GLU A 464 -13.85 -8.20 -1.68
N TRP A 465 -13.30 -8.03 -0.48
CA TRP A 465 -12.52 -6.85 -0.11
C TRP A 465 -11.03 -7.07 -0.40
N LEU A 466 -10.38 -6.04 -0.95
CA LEU A 466 -8.94 -6.06 -1.25
C LEU A 466 -8.07 -5.50 -0.11
N MET A 467 -8.70 -4.87 0.89
CA MET A 467 -8.07 -4.41 2.12
C MET A 467 -8.83 -4.91 3.32
N THR A 468 -8.14 -5.17 4.43
CA THR A 468 -8.80 -5.52 5.68
C THR A 468 -9.43 -4.30 6.35
N PRO A 469 -10.46 -4.47 7.20
CA PRO A 469 -11.12 -3.35 7.88
C PRO A 469 -10.19 -2.52 8.78
N GLN A 470 -9.11 -3.11 9.30
CA GLN A 470 -8.12 -2.45 10.15
C GLN A 470 -6.99 -1.75 9.38
N THR A 471 -7.06 -1.71 8.06
CA THR A 471 -6.11 -1.01 7.20
C THR A 471 -6.41 0.49 7.18
N VAL A 472 -5.42 1.32 7.51
CA VAL A 472 -5.50 2.79 7.40
C VAL A 472 -5.22 3.20 5.96
N ASN A 473 -6.17 2.97 5.08
CA ASN A 473 -6.11 3.33 3.67
C ASN A 473 -7.51 3.24 3.05
N ALA A 474 -7.59 3.53 1.75
CA ALA A 474 -8.77 3.39 0.90
C ALA A 474 -8.31 2.92 -0.49
N TYR A 475 -9.24 2.51 -1.35
CA TYR A 475 -8.91 2.18 -2.74
C TYR A 475 -10.08 2.37 -3.70
N TYR A 476 -9.75 2.56 -4.98
CA TYR A 476 -10.61 2.37 -6.14
C TYR A 476 -10.16 1.15 -6.93
N ASN A 477 -11.10 0.29 -7.35
CA ASN A 477 -10.83 -0.83 -8.25
C ASN A 477 -11.55 -0.62 -9.58
N PRO A 478 -10.82 -0.42 -10.70
CA PRO A 478 -11.43 -0.12 -11.99
C PRO A 478 -12.23 -1.29 -12.57
N THR A 479 -11.82 -2.54 -12.34
CA THR A 479 -12.49 -3.71 -12.91
C THR A 479 -13.83 -4.05 -12.27
N THR A 480 -14.09 -3.57 -11.06
CA THR A 480 -15.38 -3.67 -10.38
C THR A 480 -16.10 -2.33 -10.24
N ASN A 481 -15.45 -1.25 -10.67
CA ASN A 481 -15.91 0.14 -10.52
C ASN A 481 -16.33 0.44 -9.07
N GLU A 482 -15.46 0.06 -8.13
CA GLU A 482 -15.73 0.16 -6.70
C GLU A 482 -14.80 1.12 -5.96
N ILE A 483 -15.34 1.74 -4.90
CA ILE A 483 -14.61 2.51 -3.91
C ILE A 483 -14.73 1.82 -2.55
N CYS A 484 -13.64 1.75 -1.80
CA CYS A 484 -13.61 1.08 -0.51
C CYS A 484 -12.96 1.94 0.57
N PHE A 485 -13.65 2.06 1.71
CA PHE A 485 -13.19 2.81 2.88
C PHE A 485 -13.23 1.89 4.10
N PRO A 486 -12.10 1.23 4.46
CA PRO A 486 -11.99 0.40 5.66
C PRO A 486 -12.27 1.17 6.95
N ALA A 487 -12.77 0.47 7.98
CA ALA A 487 -13.13 1.07 9.27
C ALA A 487 -11.99 1.89 9.90
N ALA A 488 -10.75 1.44 9.75
CA ALA A 488 -9.60 2.05 10.40
C ALA A 488 -9.30 3.49 9.95
N ILE A 489 -9.60 3.86 8.69
CA ILE A 489 -9.39 5.23 8.21
C ILE A 489 -10.48 6.19 8.71
N LEU A 490 -11.61 5.68 9.20
CA LEU A 490 -12.76 6.46 9.64
C LEU A 490 -12.61 6.95 11.09
N GLN A 491 -11.44 7.50 11.40
CA GLN A 491 -11.02 8.00 12.70
C GLN A 491 -10.19 9.28 12.55
N PRO A 492 -10.05 10.11 13.61
CA PRO A 492 -9.18 11.29 13.55
C PRO A 492 -7.72 10.91 13.16
N PRO A 493 -7.04 11.74 12.34
CA PRO A 493 -7.46 13.05 11.84
C PRO A 493 -8.28 13.02 10.54
N PHE A 494 -8.62 11.84 10.01
CA PHE A 494 -9.34 11.70 8.73
C PHE A 494 -10.84 11.97 8.88
N PHE A 495 -11.45 11.36 9.89
CA PHE A 495 -12.87 11.48 10.21
C PHE A 495 -13.08 11.62 11.71
N ASP A 496 -13.82 12.64 12.12
CA ASP A 496 -14.21 12.86 13.50
C ASP A 496 -15.73 13.10 13.59
N MET A 497 -16.41 12.23 14.37
CA MET A 497 -17.85 12.33 14.61
C MET A 497 -18.27 13.66 15.27
N ASN A 498 -17.35 14.30 16.00
CA ASN A 498 -17.59 15.52 16.75
C ASN A 498 -17.11 16.79 16.02
N ALA A 499 -16.35 16.64 14.93
CA ALA A 499 -15.90 17.78 14.13
C ALA A 499 -17.03 18.30 13.21
N ASP A 500 -16.89 19.56 12.81
CA ASP A 500 -17.80 20.14 11.82
C ASP A 500 -17.46 19.70 10.37
N ASP A 501 -18.31 20.11 9.44
CA ASP A 501 -18.18 19.72 8.05
C ASP A 501 -16.92 20.26 7.36
N ALA A 502 -16.41 21.44 7.77
CA ALA A 502 -15.16 21.96 7.21
C ALA A 502 -13.99 20.99 7.45
N MET A 503 -13.89 20.43 8.65
CA MET A 503 -12.83 19.50 9.02
C MET A 503 -13.01 18.15 8.33
N ASN A 504 -14.22 17.57 8.36
CA ASN A 504 -14.47 16.26 7.77
C ASN A 504 -14.40 16.26 6.24
N TYR A 505 -14.95 17.28 5.58
CA TYR A 505 -14.83 17.40 4.12
C TYR A 505 -13.39 17.71 3.69
N GLY A 506 -12.64 18.49 4.48
CA GLY A 506 -11.23 18.76 4.20
C GLY A 506 -10.32 17.54 4.33
N ALA A 507 -10.65 16.60 5.22
CA ALA A 507 -9.88 15.38 5.47
C ALA A 507 -10.48 14.16 4.74
N ILE A 508 -11.36 13.39 5.39
CA ILE A 508 -11.93 12.18 4.79
C ILE A 508 -12.72 12.48 3.49
N GLY A 509 -13.34 13.64 3.39
CA GLY A 509 -14.04 14.03 2.18
C GLY A 509 -13.13 14.11 0.96
N VAL A 510 -11.92 14.65 1.12
CA VAL A 510 -10.92 14.67 0.03
C VAL A 510 -10.44 13.25 -0.30
N VAL A 511 -10.27 12.37 0.68
CA VAL A 511 -9.95 10.95 0.45
C VAL A 511 -11.05 10.28 -0.36
N ILE A 512 -12.31 10.49 -0.01
CA ILE A 512 -13.45 9.95 -0.77
C ILE A 512 -13.45 10.46 -2.21
N GLY A 513 -13.28 11.77 -2.39
CA GLY A 513 -13.21 12.40 -3.71
C GLY A 513 -12.00 11.92 -4.52
N HIS A 514 -10.87 11.65 -3.88
CA HIS A 514 -9.66 11.05 -4.46
C HIS A 514 -9.98 9.68 -5.05
N GLU A 515 -10.58 8.78 -4.28
CA GLU A 515 -10.93 7.44 -4.77
C GLU A 515 -11.97 7.49 -5.88
N MET A 516 -12.95 8.37 -5.80
CA MET A 516 -13.91 8.57 -6.90
C MET A 516 -13.24 9.10 -8.16
N THR A 517 -12.27 9.99 -8.02
CA THR A 517 -11.54 10.58 -9.16
C THR A 517 -10.68 9.55 -9.88
N HIS A 518 -10.18 8.51 -9.19
CA HIS A 518 -9.49 7.40 -9.83
C HIS A 518 -10.31 6.70 -10.90
N GLY A 519 -11.64 6.73 -10.81
CA GLY A 519 -12.52 6.25 -11.89
C GLY A 519 -12.38 7.02 -13.19
N PHE A 520 -11.81 8.24 -13.14
CA PHE A 520 -11.68 9.18 -14.24
C PHE A 520 -10.25 9.70 -14.44
N ASP A 521 -9.25 9.14 -13.74
CA ASP A 521 -7.84 9.46 -13.97
C ASP A 521 -7.34 8.90 -15.31
N ASP A 522 -6.07 9.06 -15.62
CA ASP A 522 -5.51 8.64 -16.90
C ASP A 522 -5.62 7.14 -17.19
N GLN A 523 -5.66 6.31 -16.15
CA GLN A 523 -5.88 4.87 -16.26
C GLN A 523 -7.37 4.53 -16.13
N GLY A 524 -8.03 5.01 -15.06
CA GLY A 524 -9.40 4.70 -14.73
C GLY A 524 -10.41 5.15 -15.80
N ARG A 525 -10.15 6.28 -16.48
CA ARG A 525 -11.00 6.76 -17.59
C ARG A 525 -11.13 5.77 -18.74
N GLN A 526 -10.20 4.84 -18.87
CA GLN A 526 -10.17 3.84 -19.93
C GLN A 526 -11.04 2.61 -19.62
N TYR A 527 -11.60 2.53 -18.42
CA TYR A 527 -12.55 1.50 -18.01
C TYR A 527 -13.98 2.05 -18.04
N ASP A 528 -14.91 1.26 -18.59
CA ASP A 528 -16.31 1.65 -18.65
C ASP A 528 -17.07 1.45 -17.32
N LYS A 529 -18.38 1.75 -17.33
CA LYS A 529 -19.25 1.61 -16.15
C LYS A 529 -19.37 0.18 -15.61
N ASP A 530 -19.09 -0.82 -16.43
CA ASP A 530 -19.14 -2.23 -16.08
C ASP A 530 -17.76 -2.77 -15.64
N GLY A 531 -16.73 -1.92 -15.62
CA GLY A 531 -15.37 -2.27 -15.26
C GLY A 531 -14.54 -2.86 -16.39
N ASN A 532 -15.02 -2.82 -17.60
CA ASN A 532 -14.29 -3.33 -18.77
C ASN A 532 -13.33 -2.27 -19.32
N LEU A 533 -12.12 -2.71 -19.66
CA LEU A 533 -11.16 -1.89 -20.38
C LEU A 533 -11.69 -1.65 -21.80
N LYS A 534 -12.35 -0.55 -21.98
CA LYS A 534 -13.02 -0.14 -23.21
C LYS A 534 -13.07 1.38 -23.27
N ASP A 535 -12.46 1.96 -24.29
CA ASP A 535 -12.52 3.39 -24.51
C ASP A 535 -13.96 3.83 -24.85
N TRP A 536 -14.49 4.73 -24.02
CA TRP A 536 -15.83 5.30 -24.13
C TRP A 536 -15.83 6.82 -24.34
N TRP A 537 -14.62 7.41 -24.36
CA TRP A 537 -14.41 8.82 -24.65
C TRP A 537 -14.48 9.10 -26.15
N THR A 538 -14.90 10.31 -26.52
CA THR A 538 -14.66 10.77 -27.89
C THR A 538 -13.14 10.99 -28.08
N GLU A 539 -12.67 10.82 -29.32
CA GLU A 539 -11.25 11.00 -29.64
C GLU A 539 -10.78 12.43 -29.27
N GLU A 540 -11.63 13.44 -29.54
CA GLU A 540 -11.33 14.83 -29.21
C GLU A 540 -11.20 15.05 -27.70
N ASP A 541 -12.13 14.51 -26.91
CA ASP A 541 -12.09 14.64 -25.44
C ASP A 541 -10.92 13.87 -24.82
N ALA A 542 -10.59 12.70 -25.33
CA ALA A 542 -9.40 11.96 -24.94
C ALA A 542 -8.11 12.78 -25.16
N LYS A 543 -7.99 13.41 -26.32
CA LYS A 543 -6.86 14.30 -26.64
C LYS A 543 -6.79 15.49 -25.70
N LYS A 544 -7.91 16.16 -25.44
CA LYS A 544 -7.96 17.27 -24.50
C LYS A 544 -7.60 16.87 -23.08
N PHE A 545 -7.99 15.66 -22.65
CA PHE A 545 -7.56 15.11 -21.38
C PHE A 545 -6.04 14.92 -21.34
N GLU A 546 -5.46 14.29 -22.36
CA GLU A 546 -4.02 14.04 -22.44
C GLU A 546 -3.20 15.34 -22.45
N GLU A 547 -3.64 16.36 -23.15
CA GLU A 547 -3.01 17.68 -23.15
C GLU A 547 -3.02 18.32 -21.76
N ARG A 548 -4.12 18.23 -21.02
CA ARG A 548 -4.23 18.71 -19.63
C ARG A 548 -3.37 17.89 -18.67
N ALA A 549 -3.40 16.57 -18.83
CA ALA A 549 -2.55 15.66 -18.04
C ALA A 549 -1.07 15.95 -18.23
N GLN A 550 -0.63 16.29 -19.46
CA GLN A 550 0.76 16.61 -19.74
C GLN A 550 1.22 17.89 -19.01
N VAL A 551 0.35 18.87 -18.82
CA VAL A 551 0.66 20.07 -18.02
C VAL A 551 0.96 19.66 -16.57
N MET A 552 0.19 18.73 -16.00
CA MET A 552 0.41 18.20 -14.64
C MET A 552 1.72 17.40 -14.57
N VAL A 553 1.99 16.55 -15.54
CA VAL A 553 3.27 15.80 -15.62
C VAL A 553 4.46 16.77 -15.60
N ASN A 554 4.43 17.79 -16.43
CA ASN A 554 5.52 18.78 -16.53
C ASN A 554 5.70 19.56 -15.23
N PHE A 555 4.62 19.91 -14.56
CA PHE A 555 4.68 20.60 -13.27
C PHE A 555 5.36 19.75 -12.20
N PHE A 556 4.95 18.50 -12.04
CA PHE A 556 5.56 17.60 -11.04
C PHE A 556 6.99 17.22 -11.40
N ASP A 557 7.32 17.04 -12.68
CA ASP A 557 8.71 16.82 -13.14
C ASP A 557 9.64 17.98 -12.76
N SER A 558 9.12 19.19 -12.62
CA SER A 558 9.89 20.38 -12.22
C SER A 558 10.23 20.42 -10.73
N ILE A 559 9.58 19.60 -9.90
CA ILE A 559 9.77 19.60 -8.45
C ILE A 559 11.04 18.86 -8.07
N GLU A 560 11.97 19.56 -7.43
CA GLU A 560 13.17 18.97 -6.85
C GLU A 560 12.85 18.43 -5.45
N VAL A 561 12.90 17.11 -5.29
CA VAL A 561 12.55 16.40 -4.04
C VAL A 561 13.76 16.17 -3.12
N ALA A 562 14.94 16.14 -3.71
CA ALA A 562 16.24 16.07 -3.05
C ALA A 562 17.27 16.75 -3.95
N PRO A 563 18.47 17.14 -3.45
CA PRO A 563 19.47 17.81 -4.28
C PRO A 563 19.76 17.06 -5.58
N GLY A 564 19.43 17.69 -6.72
CA GLY A 564 19.59 17.12 -8.06
C GLY A 564 18.64 15.98 -8.43
N VAL A 565 17.64 15.70 -7.61
CA VAL A 565 16.65 14.63 -7.84
C VAL A 565 15.26 15.23 -7.98
N HIS A 566 14.61 14.98 -9.11
CA HIS A 566 13.27 15.46 -9.41
C HIS A 566 12.22 14.36 -9.21
N ALA A 567 11.00 14.78 -8.89
CA ALA A 567 9.83 13.91 -8.91
C ALA A 567 9.60 13.36 -10.33
N ASN A 568 8.92 12.23 -10.43
CA ASN A 568 8.53 11.63 -11.70
C ASN A 568 7.04 11.86 -11.94
N GLY A 569 6.71 12.94 -12.65
CA GLY A 569 5.32 13.32 -12.91
C GLY A 569 4.55 12.29 -13.74
N SER A 570 5.22 11.55 -14.60
CA SER A 570 4.58 10.45 -15.35
C SER A 570 4.24 9.26 -14.47
N LEU A 571 5.06 8.92 -13.49
CA LEU A 571 4.79 7.85 -12.53
C LEU A 571 3.62 8.23 -11.60
N THR A 572 3.59 9.47 -11.14
CA THR A 572 2.63 9.94 -10.13
C THR A 572 1.36 10.57 -10.71
N LEU A 573 1.20 10.58 -12.03
CA LEU A 573 0.10 11.29 -12.72
C LEU A 573 -1.28 10.91 -12.18
N GLY A 574 -1.59 9.64 -12.08
CA GLY A 574 -2.92 9.18 -11.63
C GLY A 574 -3.24 9.64 -10.22
N GLU A 575 -2.28 9.54 -9.31
CA GLU A 575 -2.43 9.99 -7.93
C GLU A 575 -2.56 11.52 -7.83
N ASN A 576 -1.80 12.25 -8.65
CA ASN A 576 -1.91 13.71 -8.70
C ASN A 576 -3.25 14.18 -9.26
N ILE A 577 -3.77 13.52 -10.30
CA ILE A 577 -5.12 13.77 -10.81
C ILE A 577 -6.16 13.50 -9.71
N ALA A 578 -6.02 12.39 -8.98
CA ALA A 578 -6.94 12.00 -7.90
C ALA A 578 -6.93 13.02 -6.73
N ASP A 579 -5.77 13.53 -6.36
CA ASP A 579 -5.64 14.58 -5.33
C ASP A 579 -6.32 15.89 -5.76
N HIS A 580 -6.08 16.35 -6.99
CA HIS A 580 -6.69 17.57 -7.52
C HIS A 580 -8.22 17.42 -7.62
N GLY A 581 -8.68 16.30 -8.16
CA GLY A 581 -10.11 15.99 -8.26
C GLY A 581 -10.75 15.86 -6.89
N GLY A 582 -10.11 15.16 -5.96
CA GLY A 582 -10.57 14.98 -4.59
C GLY A 582 -10.77 16.31 -3.86
N LEU A 583 -9.79 17.21 -3.96
CA LEU A 583 -9.89 18.57 -3.39
C LEU A 583 -11.07 19.36 -3.96
N GLN A 584 -11.23 19.38 -5.27
CA GLN A 584 -12.28 20.14 -5.96
C GLN A 584 -13.66 19.56 -5.66
N VAL A 585 -13.82 18.24 -5.74
CA VAL A 585 -15.10 17.56 -5.50
C VAL A 585 -15.53 17.71 -4.04
N SER A 586 -14.60 17.49 -3.10
CA SER A 586 -14.92 17.62 -1.68
C SER A 586 -15.23 19.06 -1.28
N PHE A 587 -14.54 20.02 -1.84
CA PHE A 587 -14.87 21.43 -1.59
C PHE A 587 -16.28 21.79 -2.09
N GLN A 588 -16.68 21.33 -3.27
CA GLN A 588 -18.03 21.49 -3.79
C GLN A 588 -19.07 20.82 -2.86
N ALA A 589 -18.81 19.58 -2.43
CA ALA A 589 -19.68 18.87 -1.51
C ALA A 589 -19.79 19.59 -0.15
N PHE A 590 -18.69 20.13 0.35
CA PHE A 590 -18.65 20.95 1.56
C PHE A 590 -19.54 22.20 1.43
N LYS A 591 -19.43 22.93 0.33
CA LYS A 591 -20.26 24.11 0.08
C LYS A 591 -21.74 23.73 -0.02
N ASN A 592 -22.07 22.64 -0.72
CA ASN A 592 -23.43 22.13 -0.80
C ASN A 592 -24.02 21.79 0.58
N ALA A 593 -23.21 21.10 1.42
CA ALA A 593 -23.63 20.66 2.75
C ALA A 593 -23.85 21.82 3.75
N THR A 594 -23.18 22.95 3.56
CA THR A 594 -23.20 24.09 4.49
C THR A 594 -23.97 25.29 3.97
N GLU A 595 -24.55 25.20 2.79
CA GLU A 595 -25.32 26.31 2.17
C GLU A 595 -26.50 26.80 3.06
N ALA A 596 -27.28 25.84 3.58
CA ALA A 596 -28.45 26.14 4.40
C ALA A 596 -28.11 26.57 5.85
N ALA A 597 -26.92 26.18 6.33
CA ALA A 597 -26.43 26.46 7.67
C ALA A 597 -24.92 26.76 7.63
N PRO A 598 -24.54 27.98 7.21
CA PRO A 598 -23.15 28.38 7.11
C PRO A 598 -22.41 28.23 8.44
N LEU A 599 -21.16 27.73 8.37
CA LEU A 599 -20.30 27.58 9.54
C LEU A 599 -19.68 28.91 9.94
N GLU A 600 -19.33 29.03 11.22
CA GLU A 600 -18.72 30.23 11.79
C GLU A 600 -17.18 30.19 11.65
N ILE A 601 -16.57 31.37 11.87
CA ILE A 601 -15.10 31.46 12.05
C ILE A 601 -14.75 30.84 13.42
N VAL A 602 -13.76 29.95 13.41
CA VAL A 602 -13.24 29.30 14.62
C VAL A 602 -11.73 29.50 14.67
N ASP A 603 -11.20 29.89 15.83
CA ASP A 603 -9.76 30.15 16.03
C ASP A 603 -9.15 31.17 15.04
N GLY A 604 -9.97 32.10 14.53
CA GLY A 604 -9.55 33.09 13.54
C GLY A 604 -9.52 32.60 12.10
N PHE A 605 -9.93 31.35 11.84
CA PHE A 605 -9.98 30.77 10.49
C PHE A 605 -11.40 30.63 9.98
N THR A 606 -11.59 31.01 8.71
CA THR A 606 -12.85 30.78 8.00
C THR A 606 -13.09 29.27 7.80
N PRO A 607 -14.32 28.82 7.55
CA PRO A 607 -14.59 27.41 7.23
C PRO A 607 -13.77 26.89 6.03
N GLU A 608 -13.59 27.73 4.99
CA GLU A 608 -12.78 27.39 3.82
C GLU A 608 -11.30 27.23 4.18
N GLN A 609 -10.75 28.10 5.00
CA GLN A 609 -9.36 27.98 5.49
C GLN A 609 -9.19 26.71 6.31
N ARG A 610 -10.14 26.37 7.18
CA ARG A 610 -10.10 25.14 7.99
C ARG A 610 -10.19 23.89 7.12
N PHE A 611 -10.94 23.92 6.02
CA PHE A 611 -10.98 22.83 5.04
C PHE A 611 -9.57 22.51 4.52
N PHE A 612 -8.83 23.49 4.05
CA PHE A 612 -7.48 23.29 3.51
C PHE A 612 -6.44 22.95 4.57
N LEU A 613 -6.57 23.49 5.79
CA LEU A 613 -5.71 23.13 6.91
C LEU A 613 -5.93 21.67 7.33
N ALA A 614 -7.17 21.20 7.36
CA ALA A 614 -7.50 19.79 7.62
C ALA A 614 -6.92 18.88 6.55
N TYR A 615 -6.99 19.26 5.28
CA TYR A 615 -6.36 18.52 4.18
C TYR A 615 -4.85 18.40 4.35
N ALA A 616 -4.17 19.51 4.58
CA ALA A 616 -2.72 19.49 4.78
C ALA A 616 -2.31 18.60 5.96
N ASN A 617 -3.07 18.65 7.03
CA ASN A 617 -2.79 17.88 8.26
C ASN A 617 -2.87 16.36 8.04
N VAL A 618 -3.67 15.89 7.11
CA VAL A 618 -3.72 14.48 6.69
C VAL A 618 -2.35 14.01 6.17
N TRP A 619 -1.61 14.90 5.52
CA TRP A 619 -0.30 14.60 4.91
C TRP A 619 0.89 15.01 5.77
N ALA A 620 0.66 15.52 6.98
CA ALA A 620 1.73 15.89 7.90
C ALA A 620 2.65 14.68 8.16
N GLY A 621 3.95 14.87 8.07
CA GLY A 621 4.92 13.80 8.29
C GLY A 621 6.37 14.23 8.11
N ASN A 622 7.25 13.46 8.71
CA ASN A 622 8.70 13.53 8.54
C ASN A 622 9.17 12.30 7.73
N ILE A 623 10.23 12.46 6.94
CA ILE A 623 10.76 11.43 6.05
C ILE A 623 12.28 11.53 5.93
N ARG A 624 12.97 10.37 5.87
CA ARG A 624 14.43 10.32 5.70
C ARG A 624 14.83 10.52 4.25
N PRO A 625 16.04 11.06 4.00
CA PRO A 625 16.55 11.25 2.65
C PRO A 625 16.57 9.97 1.81
N GLU A 626 16.96 8.84 2.38
CA GLU A 626 17.00 7.55 1.70
C GLU A 626 15.60 7.10 1.25
N GLU A 627 14.59 7.33 2.09
CA GLU A 627 13.20 7.00 1.78
C GLU A 627 12.62 7.91 0.70
N ILE A 628 13.00 9.19 0.67
CA ILE A 628 12.66 10.11 -0.43
C ILE A 628 13.15 9.55 -1.75
N LEU A 629 14.42 9.11 -1.82
CA LEU A 629 15.01 8.55 -3.04
C LEU A 629 14.31 7.25 -3.46
N ARG A 630 14.05 6.37 -2.50
CA ARG A 630 13.36 5.10 -2.74
C ARG A 630 11.95 5.32 -3.29
N LEU A 631 11.13 6.12 -2.62
CA LEU A 631 9.75 6.39 -3.02
C LEU A 631 9.68 7.12 -4.37
N THR A 632 10.56 8.07 -4.62
CA THR A 632 10.59 8.80 -5.89
C THR A 632 10.82 7.86 -7.09
N LYS A 633 11.55 6.77 -6.88
CA LYS A 633 11.84 5.77 -7.92
C LYS A 633 10.67 4.80 -8.16
N LEU A 634 9.92 4.41 -7.14
CA LEU A 634 9.00 3.27 -7.23
C LEU A 634 7.54 3.56 -6.82
N ASP A 635 7.26 4.63 -6.08
CA ASP A 635 5.91 4.89 -5.56
C ASP A 635 5.10 5.75 -6.55
N PRO A 636 3.88 5.32 -6.93
CA PRO A 636 3.00 6.12 -7.77
C PRO A 636 2.45 7.37 -7.08
N HIS A 637 2.59 7.50 -5.75
CA HIS A 637 2.17 8.68 -5.00
C HIS A 637 3.29 9.72 -4.92
N SER A 638 2.94 10.98 -5.02
CA SER A 638 3.84 12.08 -4.64
C SER A 638 4.11 12.03 -3.14
N LEU A 639 5.26 12.58 -2.71
CA LEU A 639 5.56 12.73 -1.29
C LEU A 639 4.53 13.64 -0.60
N GLY A 640 4.30 13.44 0.70
CA GLY A 640 3.27 14.16 1.46
C GLY A 640 3.31 15.67 1.29
N LYS A 641 4.50 16.29 1.35
CA LYS A 641 4.67 17.73 1.07
C LYS A 641 4.08 18.13 -0.29
N TRP A 642 4.30 17.34 -1.32
CA TRP A 642 3.91 17.69 -2.68
C TRP A 642 2.47 17.26 -3.03
N ARG A 643 1.87 16.40 -2.22
CA ARG A 643 0.42 16.20 -2.24
C ARG A 643 -0.34 17.43 -1.73
N VAL A 644 0.32 18.28 -0.95
CA VAL A 644 -0.20 19.57 -0.47
C VAL A 644 0.28 20.73 -1.37
N ASP A 645 1.56 21.03 -1.35
CA ASP A 645 2.14 22.17 -2.06
C ASP A 645 2.16 22.01 -3.59
N GLY A 646 2.08 20.79 -4.09
CA GLY A 646 1.94 20.50 -5.51
C GLY A 646 0.48 20.53 -6.01
N ALA A 647 -0.49 20.24 -5.15
CA ALA A 647 -1.90 20.23 -5.53
C ALA A 647 -2.59 21.59 -5.35
N LEU A 648 -2.42 22.24 -4.21
CA LEU A 648 -3.12 23.49 -3.87
C LEU A 648 -2.89 24.63 -4.86
N PRO A 649 -1.72 24.81 -5.48
CA PRO A 649 -1.50 25.82 -6.51
C PRO A 649 -2.42 25.71 -7.74
N HIS A 650 -3.10 24.59 -7.90
CA HIS A 650 -4.06 24.36 -8.99
C HIS A 650 -5.52 24.43 -8.56
N ILE A 651 -5.79 24.82 -7.30
CA ILE A 651 -7.15 24.89 -6.70
C ILE A 651 -7.56 26.34 -6.50
N GLN A 652 -8.47 26.83 -7.32
CA GLN A 652 -8.96 28.22 -7.28
C GLN A 652 -9.50 28.61 -5.89
N ASN A 653 -10.24 27.71 -5.24
CA ASN A 653 -10.82 27.98 -3.93
C ASN A 653 -9.77 28.16 -2.82
N TRP A 654 -8.58 27.55 -2.97
CA TRP A 654 -7.46 27.78 -2.06
C TRP A 654 -6.88 29.18 -2.25
N TYR A 655 -6.75 29.67 -3.50
CA TYR A 655 -6.33 31.06 -3.79
C TYR A 655 -7.25 32.06 -3.10
N GLU A 656 -8.55 31.84 -3.19
CA GLU A 656 -9.57 32.72 -2.58
C GLU A 656 -9.48 32.69 -1.05
N ALA A 657 -9.36 31.50 -0.45
CA ALA A 657 -9.32 31.32 1.01
C ALA A 657 -8.07 31.97 1.64
N PHE A 658 -6.92 31.89 0.99
CA PHE A 658 -5.64 32.40 1.50
C PHE A 658 -5.16 33.66 0.78
N LYS A 659 -5.95 34.20 -0.14
CA LYS A 659 -5.66 35.44 -0.88
C LYS A 659 -4.32 35.40 -1.62
N ILE A 660 -4.09 34.29 -2.36
CA ILE A 660 -2.89 34.09 -3.14
C ILE A 660 -2.82 35.08 -4.30
N THR A 661 -1.68 35.68 -4.52
CA THR A 661 -1.39 36.65 -5.58
C THR A 661 -0.19 36.22 -6.41
N GLU A 662 0.01 36.87 -7.55
CA GLU A 662 1.17 36.62 -8.46
C GLU A 662 2.54 36.86 -7.79
N GLN A 663 2.56 37.47 -6.61
CA GLN A 663 3.81 37.77 -5.88
C GLN A 663 4.16 36.64 -4.89
N ASP A 664 3.26 35.71 -4.67
CA ASP A 664 3.45 34.61 -3.72
C ASP A 664 4.16 33.43 -4.38
N SER A 665 5.04 32.74 -3.64
CA SER A 665 5.89 31.68 -4.21
C SER A 665 5.09 30.46 -4.71
N MET A 666 3.92 30.21 -4.13
CA MET A 666 3.04 29.11 -4.54
C MET A 666 2.06 29.48 -5.67
N PHE A 667 2.16 30.69 -6.20
CA PHE A 667 1.34 31.06 -7.38
C PHE A 667 1.80 30.32 -8.62
N VAL A 668 0.86 29.74 -9.34
CA VAL A 668 1.09 29.11 -10.66
C VAL A 668 0.25 29.86 -11.70
N PRO A 669 0.86 30.42 -12.76
CA PRO A 669 0.12 31.05 -13.86
C PRO A 669 -0.85 30.06 -14.52
N LYS A 670 -2.06 30.56 -14.89
CA LYS A 670 -3.08 29.76 -15.57
C LYS A 670 -2.71 29.51 -17.04
#